data_664845155cf87873e21b4fadf870bebb
#
_entry.id   664845155cf87873e21b4fadf870bebb
#
_cell.length_a   1.000
_cell.length_b   1.000
_cell.length_c   1.000
_cell.angle_alpha   90.00
_cell.angle_beta   90.00
_cell.angle_gamma   90.00
#
_symmetry.space_group_name_H-M   'P 1'
#
loop_
_entity.id
_entity.type
_entity.pdbx_description
1 polymer ?
#
loop_
_entity_poly.entity_id
_entity_poly.type
_entity_poly.pdbx_seq_one_letter_code
_entity_poly.pdbx_strand_id
1 'polypeptide(L)'
;MIETELQHKEIMPFFCKPEESGGLGYCETEPNIVSDDLFIPSQLAEFVKTADPQVWKSLLSNHHGSEQELALALKDTIKKGILESSNVAVWLNTHKTITFEGETVPLYFVSGTELGGDADFKKNIFAAVEEMKHRIVCDGVTLQNLRPDISFFLNGIFIGYMELKSVTNGQTAKVQGRGKIIGDYLESVKGMAERAKAHPAALDDRRETLWMFEKGIHLTTTDVNETYVIRSIGGFYDDAVKGFADNTVSITQLKPDMEKVFKIYPITSELLSNKQRFVEVMHALYSKKMIEREILYYNFLQYKYKDEGKGSKKHKVRVSHRGTLISPRPKQKFGCDRILGRVREMLEHEKEPDFYRERLKKELKALGVTGEKLEGILADRDRYCNNKYVYSLLLQYAAGFGKSNIIGWTALQLKDLRHEGEWAFDKVMIVVDRLQLRDQIDTMMMSMNIDKSMFTEVTNQDEFIAALTGLKRIIVVNIQKFLELQNALDKSDKTLKRMRVAFLIDEIHRSNTGDSNKEMINLFEKLQDGINGAVAQGGGKVYKKNLIVGFTATPTEKVLARFGEFKSASIIPTWVPFDAYTMQEAIDDGYILNPTKHIIPVVSKINFGVPADYDPGAEDQTITIDKTKIYGNSDRMEQISHFIVNRLVSLVYGKIHGTGKAMLAVTSIPFAIDYCNRIRKMMGERCKEPLYARYANAPVSIVYSDNQEYESSASMNGGDSEAKVSQDFKNAKNGLMIVVD
;
A
#
# COMPACT_ATOMS: atom_id res chain seq x y z
N MET A 1 25.80 -8.96 -25.21
CA MET A 1 24.84 -10.01 -25.61
C MET A 1 23.71 -9.36 -26.33
N ILE A 2 23.38 -9.79 -27.54
CA ILE A 2 22.26 -9.27 -28.31
C ILE A 2 20.96 -9.66 -27.58
N GLU A 3 19.89 -8.86 -27.75
CA GLU A 3 18.60 -9.08 -27.05
C GLU A 3 18.07 -10.52 -27.19
N THR A 4 18.12 -11.07 -28.40
CA THR A 4 17.72 -12.46 -28.69
C THR A 4 18.60 -13.50 -27.96
N GLU A 5 19.91 -13.26 -27.85
CA GLU A 5 20.79 -14.15 -27.09
C GLU A 5 20.52 -14.09 -25.58
N LEU A 6 20.23 -12.89 -25.06
CA LEU A 6 19.84 -12.70 -23.67
C LEU A 6 18.56 -13.46 -23.36
N GLN A 7 17.56 -13.35 -24.22
CA GLN A 7 16.28 -14.05 -24.10
C GLN A 7 16.47 -15.56 -24.06
N HIS A 8 17.02 -16.14 -25.12
CA HIS A 8 17.08 -17.61 -25.28
C HIS A 8 18.13 -18.31 -24.41
N LYS A 9 19.27 -17.64 -24.10
CA LYS A 9 20.35 -18.28 -23.36
C LYS A 9 20.30 -18.05 -21.84
N GLU A 10 19.68 -16.97 -21.40
CA GLU A 10 19.70 -16.62 -19.99
C GLU A 10 18.31 -16.51 -19.36
N ILE A 11 17.38 -15.79 -19.98
CA ILE A 11 16.10 -15.45 -19.33
C ILE A 11 15.12 -16.60 -19.42
N MET A 12 14.84 -17.14 -20.61
CA MET A 12 13.93 -18.29 -20.74
C MET A 12 14.41 -19.51 -19.97
N PRO A 13 15.71 -19.92 -20.06
CA PRO A 13 16.20 -20.99 -19.22
C PRO A 13 16.05 -20.75 -17.71
N PHE A 14 16.15 -19.51 -17.24
CA PHE A 14 15.88 -19.18 -15.85
C PHE A 14 14.41 -19.38 -15.47
N PHE A 15 13.46 -18.94 -16.32
CA PHE A 15 12.04 -19.15 -16.08
C PHE A 15 11.67 -20.65 -16.08
N CYS A 16 12.22 -21.42 -16.99
CA CYS A 16 11.84 -22.84 -17.18
C CYS A 16 12.60 -23.80 -16.28
N LYS A 17 13.75 -23.41 -15.75
CA LYS A 17 14.54 -24.24 -14.84
C LYS A 17 13.75 -24.55 -13.56
N PRO A 18 13.82 -25.82 -13.03
CA PRO A 18 13.16 -26.20 -11.80
C PRO A 18 13.50 -25.29 -10.60
N GLU A 19 12.51 -25.07 -9.72
CA GLU A 19 12.67 -24.23 -8.52
C GLU A 19 13.81 -24.71 -7.62
N GLU A 20 13.94 -26.03 -7.45
CA GLU A 20 15.03 -26.65 -6.65
C GLU A 20 16.43 -26.34 -7.21
N SER A 21 16.50 -25.97 -8.48
CA SER A 21 17.72 -25.57 -9.16
C SER A 21 17.90 -24.05 -9.27
N GLY A 22 17.04 -23.27 -8.60
CA GLY A 22 17.09 -21.81 -8.57
C GLY A 22 16.44 -21.12 -9.76
N GLY A 23 15.59 -21.83 -10.52
CA GLY A 23 14.70 -21.26 -11.55
C GLY A 23 13.30 -20.97 -11.00
N LEU A 24 12.34 -20.70 -11.91
CA LEU A 24 10.94 -20.45 -11.56
C LEU A 24 9.99 -21.61 -11.89
N GLY A 25 10.47 -22.64 -12.61
CA GLY A 25 9.74 -23.87 -12.92
C GLY A 25 8.52 -23.66 -13.82
N TYR A 26 8.57 -22.70 -14.74
CA TYR A 26 7.54 -22.52 -15.78
C TYR A 26 7.69 -23.57 -16.88
N CYS A 27 6.58 -23.94 -17.50
CA CYS A 27 6.59 -24.77 -18.70
C CYS A 27 6.89 -23.87 -19.91
N GLU A 28 7.95 -24.17 -20.65
CA GLU A 28 8.17 -23.57 -21.97
C GLU A 28 7.08 -24.04 -22.94
N THR A 29 6.47 -23.12 -23.63
CA THR A 29 5.29 -23.42 -24.45
C THR A 29 5.41 -22.73 -25.80
N GLU A 30 5.08 -23.47 -26.87
CA GLU A 30 5.14 -23.00 -28.23
C GLU A 30 4.10 -21.89 -28.49
N PRO A 31 4.48 -20.81 -29.22
CA PRO A 31 3.58 -19.67 -29.47
C PRO A 31 2.38 -20.01 -30.37
N ASN A 32 2.45 -21.06 -31.16
CA ASN A 32 1.41 -21.46 -32.11
C ASN A 32 0.15 -22.05 -31.46
N ILE A 33 0.21 -22.45 -30.18
CA ILE A 33 -0.95 -22.98 -29.46
C ILE A 33 -1.68 -21.90 -28.65
N VAL A 34 -1.15 -20.68 -28.64
CA VAL A 34 -1.83 -19.53 -28.02
C VAL A 34 -2.91 -19.02 -28.97
N SER A 35 -4.13 -18.91 -28.48
CA SER A 35 -5.24 -18.36 -29.26
C SER A 35 -5.15 -16.84 -29.43
N ASP A 36 -5.81 -16.31 -30.46
CA ASP A 36 -5.81 -14.85 -30.75
C ASP A 36 -6.33 -14.02 -29.58
N ASP A 37 -7.11 -14.60 -28.66
CA ASP A 37 -7.66 -13.96 -27.49
C ASP A 37 -6.87 -14.23 -26.19
N LEU A 38 -5.61 -14.58 -26.31
CA LEU A 38 -4.64 -14.73 -25.22
C LEU A 38 -5.00 -15.86 -24.23
N PHE A 39 -5.38 -17.02 -24.76
CA PHE A 39 -5.54 -18.26 -23.99
C PHE A 39 -4.71 -19.39 -24.57
N ILE A 40 -4.43 -20.40 -23.76
CA ILE A 40 -3.91 -21.69 -24.19
C ILE A 40 -4.96 -22.76 -23.84
N PRO A 41 -5.96 -23.02 -24.76
CA PRO A 41 -7.08 -23.90 -24.44
C PRO A 41 -6.65 -25.32 -24.08
N SER A 42 -5.57 -25.83 -24.67
CA SER A 42 -5.04 -27.17 -24.36
C SER A 42 -4.51 -27.24 -22.90
N GLN A 43 -3.85 -26.22 -22.39
CA GLN A 43 -3.41 -26.20 -20.99
C GLN A 43 -4.56 -25.99 -20.00
N LEU A 44 -5.60 -25.24 -20.38
CA LEU A 44 -6.82 -25.15 -19.60
C LEU A 44 -7.51 -26.50 -19.47
N ALA A 45 -7.65 -27.24 -20.58
CA ALA A 45 -8.18 -28.59 -20.59
C ALA A 45 -7.34 -29.55 -19.73
N GLU A 46 -6.02 -29.52 -19.88
CA GLU A 46 -5.09 -30.38 -19.13
C GLU A 46 -5.20 -30.10 -17.63
N PHE A 47 -5.26 -28.81 -17.25
CA PHE A 47 -5.42 -28.43 -15.84
C PHE A 47 -6.74 -28.98 -15.26
N VAL A 48 -7.88 -28.72 -15.88
CA VAL A 48 -9.18 -29.17 -15.36
C VAL A 48 -9.26 -30.71 -15.32
N LYS A 49 -8.74 -31.40 -16.33
CA LYS A 49 -8.65 -32.85 -16.38
C LYS A 49 -7.80 -33.45 -15.25
N THR A 50 -6.70 -32.77 -14.91
CA THR A 50 -5.81 -33.18 -13.80
C THR A 50 -6.37 -32.79 -12.43
N ALA A 51 -7.03 -31.64 -12.34
CA ALA A 51 -7.60 -31.12 -11.11
C ALA A 51 -8.84 -31.92 -10.67
N ASP A 52 -9.77 -32.18 -11.59
CA ASP A 52 -10.98 -32.97 -11.34
C ASP A 52 -11.35 -33.85 -12.56
N PRO A 53 -10.80 -35.08 -12.61
CA PRO A 53 -11.09 -36.02 -13.73
C PRO A 53 -12.57 -36.40 -13.89
N GLN A 54 -13.35 -36.33 -12.78
CA GLN A 54 -14.77 -36.70 -12.83
C GLN A 54 -15.60 -35.59 -13.48
N VAL A 55 -15.39 -34.36 -13.06
CA VAL A 55 -15.99 -33.17 -13.67
C VAL A 55 -15.62 -33.09 -15.14
N TRP A 56 -14.34 -33.30 -15.48
CA TRP A 56 -13.90 -33.30 -16.88
C TRP A 56 -14.64 -34.35 -17.72
N LYS A 57 -14.77 -35.57 -17.22
CA LYS A 57 -15.48 -36.66 -17.92
C LYS A 57 -16.97 -36.36 -18.09
N SER A 58 -17.62 -35.78 -17.10
CA SER A 58 -19.03 -35.35 -17.17
C SER A 58 -19.23 -34.32 -18.27
N LEU A 59 -18.43 -33.25 -18.27
CA LEU A 59 -18.49 -32.17 -19.26
C LEU A 59 -18.17 -32.67 -20.68
N LEU A 60 -17.18 -33.55 -20.82
CA LEU A 60 -16.79 -34.11 -22.11
C LEU A 60 -17.94 -34.89 -22.79
N SER A 61 -18.80 -35.52 -22.00
CA SER A 61 -19.98 -36.19 -22.54
C SER A 61 -20.99 -35.24 -23.18
N ASN A 62 -21.09 -34.00 -22.66
CA ASN A 62 -21.96 -32.97 -23.23
C ASN A 62 -21.43 -32.41 -24.56
N HIS A 63 -20.11 -32.53 -24.80
CA HIS A 63 -19.43 -32.06 -26.00
C HIS A 63 -19.07 -33.19 -26.97
N HIS A 64 -19.89 -34.24 -27.03
CA HIS A 64 -19.72 -35.37 -27.94
C HIS A 64 -18.34 -36.04 -27.90
N GLY A 65 -17.63 -35.94 -26.79
CA GLY A 65 -16.28 -36.46 -26.61
C GLY A 65 -15.16 -35.59 -27.21
N SER A 66 -15.46 -34.37 -27.64
CA SER A 66 -14.49 -33.44 -28.21
C SER A 66 -13.84 -32.60 -27.10
N GLU A 67 -12.60 -32.93 -26.72
CA GLU A 67 -11.82 -32.14 -25.76
C GLU A 67 -11.58 -30.70 -26.26
N GLN A 68 -11.43 -30.50 -27.56
CA GLN A 68 -11.21 -29.22 -28.17
C GLN A 68 -12.44 -28.30 -28.07
N GLU A 69 -13.64 -28.83 -28.38
CA GLU A 69 -14.89 -28.04 -28.25
C GLU A 69 -15.16 -27.67 -26.80
N LEU A 70 -14.99 -28.60 -25.87
CA LEU A 70 -15.13 -28.34 -24.44
C LEU A 70 -14.14 -27.24 -23.95
N ALA A 71 -12.86 -27.34 -24.33
CA ALA A 71 -11.84 -26.36 -23.94
C ALA A 71 -12.17 -24.97 -24.48
N LEU A 72 -12.68 -24.85 -25.71
CA LEU A 72 -13.08 -23.58 -26.30
C LEU A 72 -14.31 -22.97 -25.59
N ALA A 73 -15.35 -23.79 -25.32
CA ALA A 73 -16.54 -23.32 -24.62
C ALA A 73 -16.23 -22.86 -23.19
N LEU A 74 -15.38 -23.61 -22.49
CA LEU A 74 -14.91 -23.22 -21.15
C LEU A 74 -14.09 -21.93 -21.19
N LYS A 75 -13.15 -21.82 -22.15
CA LYS A 75 -12.36 -20.61 -22.39
C LYS A 75 -13.27 -19.38 -22.60
N ASP A 76 -14.31 -19.50 -23.44
CA ASP A 76 -15.19 -18.35 -23.72
C ASP A 76 -15.95 -17.89 -22.47
N THR A 77 -16.37 -18.83 -21.63
CA THR A 77 -17.00 -18.50 -20.34
C THR A 77 -16.03 -17.77 -19.39
N ILE A 78 -14.79 -18.23 -19.28
CA ILE A 78 -13.74 -17.62 -18.48
C ILE A 78 -13.41 -16.22 -19.01
N LYS A 79 -13.22 -16.08 -20.32
CA LYS A 79 -12.96 -14.82 -21.01
C LYS A 79 -14.02 -13.77 -20.67
N LYS A 80 -15.31 -14.14 -20.79
CA LYS A 80 -16.42 -13.25 -20.45
C LYS A 80 -16.33 -12.76 -19.01
N GLY A 81 -16.07 -13.63 -18.06
CA GLY A 81 -15.91 -13.26 -16.65
C GLY A 81 -14.74 -12.29 -16.41
N ILE A 82 -13.58 -12.54 -17.03
CA ILE A 82 -12.41 -11.66 -16.89
C ILE A 82 -12.66 -10.29 -17.56
N LEU A 83 -13.33 -10.25 -18.71
CA LEU A 83 -13.67 -8.98 -19.38
C LEU A 83 -14.54 -8.06 -18.49
N GLU A 84 -15.43 -8.64 -17.71
CA GLU A 84 -16.28 -7.91 -16.75
C GLU A 84 -15.50 -7.47 -15.49
N SER A 85 -14.38 -8.12 -15.18
CA SER A 85 -13.49 -7.79 -14.07
C SER A 85 -12.47 -6.71 -14.43
N SER A 86 -11.75 -6.20 -13.45
CA SER A 86 -10.67 -5.21 -13.65
C SER A 86 -9.43 -5.84 -14.25
N ASN A 87 -9.03 -7.01 -13.73
CA ASN A 87 -7.93 -7.82 -14.24
C ASN A 87 -8.10 -9.28 -13.81
N VAL A 88 -7.22 -10.13 -14.33
CA VAL A 88 -7.22 -11.58 -14.06
C VAL A 88 -7.03 -11.89 -12.57
N ALA A 89 -6.16 -11.16 -11.84
CA ALA A 89 -5.93 -11.43 -10.42
C ALA A 89 -7.18 -11.18 -9.58
N VAL A 90 -7.88 -10.06 -9.79
CA VAL A 90 -9.14 -9.74 -9.10
C VAL A 90 -10.21 -10.77 -9.42
N TRP A 91 -10.28 -11.23 -10.66
CA TRP A 91 -11.24 -12.22 -11.06
C TRP A 91 -10.97 -13.59 -10.43
N LEU A 92 -9.74 -14.11 -10.52
CA LEU A 92 -9.34 -15.39 -9.94
C LEU A 92 -9.44 -15.41 -8.41
N ASN A 93 -9.26 -14.26 -7.73
CA ASN A 93 -9.44 -14.19 -6.29
C ASN A 93 -10.85 -14.62 -5.86
N THR A 94 -11.86 -14.22 -6.61
CA THR A 94 -13.27 -14.52 -6.34
C THR A 94 -13.78 -15.77 -7.05
N HIS A 95 -13.08 -16.26 -8.10
CA HIS A 95 -13.46 -17.38 -8.94
C HIS A 95 -12.35 -18.44 -8.97
N LYS A 96 -12.06 -19.05 -7.82
CA LYS A 96 -11.18 -20.25 -7.77
C LYS A 96 -11.83 -21.45 -8.45
N THR A 97 -13.15 -21.46 -8.47
CA THR A 97 -14.01 -22.36 -9.22
C THR A 97 -15.10 -21.57 -9.92
N ILE A 98 -15.64 -22.09 -11.01
CA ILE A 98 -16.84 -21.55 -11.68
C ILE A 98 -17.89 -22.64 -11.85
N THR A 99 -19.17 -22.25 -11.97
CA THR A 99 -20.21 -23.14 -12.41
C THR A 99 -20.28 -23.12 -13.94
N PHE A 100 -20.05 -24.22 -14.57
CA PHE A 100 -20.11 -24.40 -16.02
C PHE A 100 -20.92 -25.67 -16.36
N GLU A 101 -21.99 -25.52 -17.12
CA GLU A 101 -22.90 -26.60 -17.50
C GLU A 101 -23.40 -27.50 -16.35
N GLY A 102 -23.63 -26.87 -15.18
CA GLY A 102 -24.10 -27.56 -13.98
C GLY A 102 -22.99 -28.15 -13.10
N GLU A 103 -21.76 -28.19 -13.57
CA GLU A 103 -20.62 -28.71 -12.83
C GLU A 103 -19.81 -27.54 -12.17
N THR A 104 -19.11 -27.85 -11.07
CA THR A 104 -18.20 -26.94 -10.42
C THR A 104 -16.77 -27.17 -10.93
N VAL A 105 -16.30 -26.32 -11.81
CA VAL A 105 -15.01 -26.47 -12.50
C VAL A 105 -13.92 -25.70 -11.74
N PRO A 106 -12.83 -26.34 -11.33
CA PRO A 106 -11.68 -25.65 -10.72
C PRO A 106 -10.93 -24.84 -11.80
N LEU A 107 -10.49 -23.64 -11.42
CA LEU A 107 -9.69 -22.77 -12.29
C LEU A 107 -8.26 -22.61 -11.79
N TYR A 108 -8.06 -22.76 -10.48
CA TYR A 108 -6.78 -22.50 -9.85
C TYR A 108 -6.75 -23.05 -8.43
N PHE A 109 -5.64 -23.66 -8.02
CA PHE A 109 -5.42 -24.14 -6.66
C PHE A 109 -4.52 -23.22 -5.86
N VAL A 110 -4.91 -23.01 -4.60
CA VAL A 110 -4.18 -22.18 -3.62
C VAL A 110 -3.28 -23.07 -2.76
N SER A 111 -2.07 -22.60 -2.48
CA SER A 111 -1.12 -23.33 -1.62
C SER A 111 -1.47 -23.21 -0.14
N GLY A 112 -1.17 -24.25 0.64
CA GLY A 112 -1.20 -24.21 2.12
C GLY A 112 -2.56 -23.91 2.74
N THR A 113 -3.66 -24.11 2.01
CA THR A 113 -5.02 -23.87 2.49
C THR A 113 -5.75 -25.17 2.85
N GLU A 114 -6.90 -24.99 3.54
CA GLU A 114 -7.83 -26.09 3.85
C GLU A 114 -8.36 -26.83 2.59
N LEU A 115 -8.19 -26.23 1.38
CA LEU A 115 -8.78 -26.69 0.13
C LEU A 115 -7.88 -27.59 -0.72
N GLY A 116 -6.65 -27.92 -0.33
CA GLY A 116 -5.83 -28.79 -1.16
C GLY A 116 -4.35 -28.88 -0.78
N GLY A 117 -3.81 -27.87 -0.13
CA GLY A 117 -2.41 -27.85 0.26
C GLY A 117 -1.41 -27.74 -0.90
N ASP A 118 -0.13 -27.92 -0.59
CA ASP A 118 0.96 -27.75 -1.58
C ASP A 118 0.93 -28.79 -2.70
N ALA A 119 0.35 -29.98 -2.46
CA ALA A 119 0.25 -31.02 -3.49
C ALA A 119 -0.70 -30.62 -4.64
N ASP A 120 -1.84 -30.00 -4.30
CA ASP A 120 -2.78 -29.52 -5.31
C ASP A 120 -2.28 -28.23 -5.99
N PHE A 121 -1.58 -27.37 -5.26
CA PHE A 121 -0.94 -26.19 -5.86
C PHE A 121 0.03 -26.55 -6.99
N LYS A 122 0.76 -27.66 -6.87
CA LYS A 122 1.66 -28.18 -7.90
C LYS A 122 0.96 -28.63 -9.19
N LYS A 123 -0.36 -28.84 -9.17
CA LYS A 123 -1.14 -29.14 -10.37
C LYS A 123 -1.36 -27.89 -11.26
N ASN A 124 -1.19 -26.67 -10.71
CA ASN A 124 -1.28 -25.48 -11.53
C ASN A 124 -0.17 -25.44 -12.59
N ILE A 125 -0.54 -25.10 -13.81
CA ILE A 125 0.35 -24.98 -14.96
C ILE A 125 0.76 -23.50 -15.10
N PHE A 126 2.01 -23.20 -14.83
CA PHE A 126 2.59 -21.89 -15.11
C PHE A 126 3.40 -22.01 -16.41
N ALA A 127 3.06 -21.23 -17.43
CA ALA A 127 3.70 -21.30 -18.72
C ALA A 127 4.34 -19.97 -19.14
N ALA A 128 5.47 -20.09 -19.85
CA ALA A 128 6.15 -18.97 -20.49
C ALA A 128 6.21 -19.24 -22.00
N VAL A 129 5.84 -18.25 -22.80
CA VAL A 129 5.74 -18.32 -24.25
C VAL A 129 6.63 -17.23 -24.85
N GLU A 130 7.60 -17.61 -25.66
CA GLU A 130 8.46 -16.66 -26.38
C GLU A 130 7.78 -16.13 -27.62
N GLU A 131 7.96 -14.83 -27.87
CA GLU A 131 7.67 -14.19 -29.14
C GLU A 131 6.29 -14.51 -29.77
N MET A 132 5.27 -14.70 -28.91
CA MET A 132 3.92 -14.96 -29.42
C MET A 132 3.42 -13.77 -30.24
N LYS A 133 2.71 -14.06 -31.31
CA LYS A 133 2.07 -13.04 -32.15
C LYS A 133 0.66 -12.76 -31.63
N HIS A 134 0.36 -11.50 -31.39
CA HIS A 134 -0.98 -11.08 -30.98
C HIS A 134 -1.48 -9.93 -31.84
N ARG A 135 -2.72 -10.03 -32.29
CA ARG A 135 -3.39 -9.00 -33.09
C ARG A 135 -4.32 -8.18 -32.20
N ILE A 136 -4.09 -6.87 -32.16
CA ILE A 136 -5.03 -5.94 -31.53
C ILE A 136 -6.14 -5.66 -32.56
N VAL A 137 -7.33 -6.15 -32.28
CA VAL A 137 -8.50 -6.04 -33.16
C VAL A 137 -9.56 -5.15 -32.50
N CYS A 138 -10.17 -4.25 -33.28
CA CYS A 138 -11.27 -3.41 -32.85
C CYS A 138 -12.32 -3.35 -33.97
N ASP A 139 -13.58 -3.66 -33.68
CA ASP A 139 -14.68 -3.67 -34.65
C ASP A 139 -14.31 -4.45 -35.92
N GLY A 140 -13.71 -5.65 -35.74
CA GLY A 140 -13.26 -6.53 -36.81
C GLY A 140 -12.02 -6.08 -37.60
N VAL A 141 -11.44 -4.94 -37.29
CA VAL A 141 -10.25 -4.38 -37.97
C VAL A 141 -9.00 -4.55 -37.11
N THR A 142 -7.93 -5.10 -37.69
CA THR A 142 -6.64 -5.19 -37.02
C THR A 142 -5.98 -3.81 -36.92
N LEU A 143 -5.81 -3.30 -35.72
CA LEU A 143 -5.13 -2.02 -35.45
C LEU A 143 -3.61 -2.17 -35.44
N GLN A 144 -3.12 -3.25 -34.80
CA GLN A 144 -1.71 -3.54 -34.66
C GLN A 144 -1.43 -5.04 -34.61
N ASN A 145 -0.19 -5.42 -34.93
CA ASN A 145 0.36 -6.74 -34.68
C ASN A 145 1.49 -6.59 -33.65
N LEU A 146 1.33 -7.21 -32.49
CA LEU A 146 2.29 -7.16 -31.41
C LEU A 146 3.04 -8.50 -31.29
N ARG A 147 4.26 -8.40 -30.77
CA ARG A 147 5.11 -9.56 -30.50
C ARG A 147 5.91 -9.27 -29.23
N PRO A 148 5.33 -9.52 -28.04
CA PRO A 148 6.07 -9.42 -26.80
C PRO A 148 7.17 -10.48 -26.74
N ASP A 149 8.27 -10.15 -26.07
CA ASP A 149 9.41 -11.05 -25.99
C ASP A 149 9.06 -12.32 -25.19
N ILE A 150 8.40 -12.18 -24.03
CA ILE A 150 7.92 -13.32 -23.24
C ILE A 150 6.53 -13.03 -22.70
N SER A 151 5.62 -13.96 -22.84
CA SER A 151 4.26 -13.91 -22.29
C SER A 151 4.04 -15.00 -21.27
N PHE A 152 3.26 -14.72 -20.24
CA PHE A 152 3.05 -15.62 -19.09
C PHE A 152 1.60 -16.03 -18.96
N PHE A 153 1.39 -17.31 -18.61
CA PHE A 153 0.08 -17.91 -18.46
C PHE A 153 -0.01 -18.73 -17.17
N LEU A 154 -1.21 -18.77 -16.59
CA LEU A 154 -1.59 -19.64 -15.49
C LEU A 154 -2.79 -20.49 -15.89
N ASN A 155 -2.62 -21.82 -15.91
CA ASN A 155 -3.66 -22.75 -16.35
C ASN A 155 -4.28 -22.40 -17.71
N GLY A 156 -3.44 -21.91 -18.63
CA GLY A 156 -3.86 -21.45 -19.96
C GLY A 156 -4.47 -20.04 -20.00
N ILE A 157 -4.56 -19.31 -18.89
CA ILE A 157 -5.07 -17.94 -18.81
C ILE A 157 -3.90 -16.96 -18.82
N PHE A 158 -3.92 -15.95 -19.70
CA PHE A 158 -2.88 -14.92 -19.78
C PHE A 158 -2.80 -14.10 -18.49
N ILE A 159 -1.59 -13.96 -17.94
CA ILE A 159 -1.34 -13.20 -16.69
C ILE A 159 -0.40 -12.00 -16.88
N GLY A 160 0.22 -11.82 -18.04
CA GLY A 160 1.08 -10.69 -18.32
C GLY A 160 2.16 -10.97 -19.34
N TYR A 161 2.99 -9.97 -19.61
CA TYR A 161 4.12 -10.12 -20.51
C TYR A 161 5.33 -9.27 -20.08
N MET A 162 6.48 -9.61 -20.68
CA MET A 162 7.76 -8.93 -20.49
C MET A 162 8.33 -8.48 -21.83
N GLU A 163 8.83 -7.26 -21.85
CA GLU A 163 9.59 -6.68 -22.95
C GLU A 163 11.05 -6.57 -22.53
N LEU A 164 11.95 -7.17 -23.30
CA LEU A 164 13.38 -7.17 -23.04
C LEU A 164 14.07 -6.03 -23.79
N LYS A 165 15.17 -5.54 -23.25
CA LYS A 165 16.06 -4.61 -23.91
C LYS A 165 17.50 -4.98 -23.63
N SER A 166 18.37 -4.71 -24.60
CA SER A 166 19.80 -4.99 -24.48
C SER A 166 20.61 -3.71 -24.43
N VAL A 167 21.32 -3.51 -23.33
CA VAL A 167 22.23 -2.38 -23.15
C VAL A 167 23.35 -2.40 -24.22
N THR A 168 23.74 -3.59 -24.70
CA THR A 168 24.74 -3.74 -25.76
C THR A 168 24.33 -3.08 -27.06
N ASN A 169 23.01 -3.00 -27.32
CA ASN A 169 22.48 -2.30 -28.50
C ASN A 169 22.15 -0.82 -28.22
N GLY A 170 22.60 -0.27 -27.08
CA GLY A 170 22.30 1.09 -26.68
C GLY A 170 20.83 1.30 -26.23
N GLN A 171 20.11 0.23 -25.99
CA GLN A 171 18.69 0.26 -25.55
C GLN A 171 18.58 -0.06 -24.06
N THR A 172 17.69 0.63 -23.37
CA THR A 172 17.43 0.43 -21.94
C THR A 172 15.97 0.19 -21.66
N ALA A 173 15.69 -0.55 -20.60
CA ALA A 173 14.32 -0.71 -20.10
C ALA A 173 13.71 0.64 -19.75
N LYS A 174 14.50 1.54 -19.17
CA LYS A 174 14.09 2.89 -18.77
C LYS A 174 13.52 3.75 -19.89
N VAL A 175 14.10 3.71 -21.08
CA VAL A 175 13.71 4.58 -22.20
C VAL A 175 12.95 3.80 -23.26
N GLN A 176 13.60 2.82 -23.87
CA GLN A 176 13.02 2.09 -25.00
C GLN A 176 11.97 1.08 -24.56
N GLY A 177 12.21 0.33 -23.47
CA GLY A 177 11.29 -0.69 -22.98
C GLY A 177 9.95 -0.09 -22.53
N ARG A 178 9.96 0.88 -21.63
CA ARG A 178 8.75 1.61 -21.22
C ARG A 178 8.09 2.30 -22.39
N GLY A 179 8.92 2.93 -23.23
CA GLY A 179 8.47 3.65 -24.41
C GLY A 179 7.75 2.78 -25.43
N LYS A 180 8.15 1.51 -25.60
CA LYS A 180 7.48 0.56 -26.48
C LYS A 180 6.11 0.18 -25.91
N ILE A 181 6.04 -0.30 -24.68
CA ILE A 181 4.75 -0.73 -24.06
C ILE A 181 3.72 0.41 -24.11
N ILE A 182 4.11 1.64 -23.75
CA ILE A 182 3.22 2.80 -23.80
C ILE A 182 2.86 3.18 -25.22
N GLY A 183 3.84 3.13 -26.14
CA GLY A 183 3.61 3.43 -27.56
C GLY A 183 2.57 2.48 -28.15
N ASP A 184 2.74 1.18 -27.96
CA ASP A 184 1.82 0.14 -28.44
C ASP A 184 0.40 0.33 -27.87
N TYR A 185 0.28 0.68 -26.58
CA TYR A 185 -1.01 1.00 -25.97
C TYR A 185 -1.65 2.25 -26.60
N LEU A 186 -0.90 3.36 -26.73
CA LEU A 186 -1.43 4.61 -27.25
C LEU A 186 -1.78 4.53 -28.74
N GLU A 187 -1.02 3.77 -29.54
CA GLU A 187 -1.38 3.50 -30.96
C GLU A 187 -2.66 2.71 -31.07
N SER A 188 -2.88 1.71 -30.16
CA SER A 188 -4.14 0.98 -30.10
C SER A 188 -5.32 1.89 -29.74
N VAL A 189 -5.17 2.74 -28.71
CA VAL A 189 -6.21 3.70 -28.30
C VAL A 189 -6.50 4.72 -29.40
N LYS A 190 -5.47 5.20 -30.10
CA LYS A 190 -5.62 6.10 -31.24
C LYS A 190 -6.39 5.43 -32.38
N GLY A 191 -6.04 4.20 -32.74
CA GLY A 191 -6.75 3.42 -33.75
C GLY A 191 -8.23 3.24 -33.41
N MET A 192 -8.54 2.95 -32.13
CA MET A 192 -9.93 2.89 -31.63
C MET A 192 -10.66 4.22 -31.78
N ALA A 193 -10.02 5.34 -31.38
CA ALA A 193 -10.61 6.68 -31.49
C ALA A 193 -10.86 7.07 -32.96
N GLU A 194 -9.94 6.73 -33.87
CA GLU A 194 -10.12 6.95 -35.30
C GLU A 194 -11.26 6.09 -35.89
N ARG A 195 -11.34 4.83 -35.50
CA ARG A 195 -12.43 3.93 -35.90
C ARG A 195 -13.78 4.42 -35.41
N ALA A 196 -13.84 4.94 -34.19
CA ALA A 196 -15.06 5.44 -33.58
C ALA A 196 -15.65 6.67 -34.31
N LYS A 197 -14.88 7.38 -35.11
CA LYS A 197 -15.40 8.49 -35.97
C LYS A 197 -16.42 7.97 -36.99
N ALA A 198 -16.22 6.76 -37.52
CA ALA A 198 -17.15 6.11 -38.45
C ALA A 198 -18.13 5.16 -37.73
N HIS A 199 -17.69 4.49 -36.69
CA HIS A 199 -18.43 3.49 -35.93
C HIS A 199 -18.29 3.75 -34.43
N PRO A 200 -19.15 4.60 -33.81
CA PRO A 200 -19.04 4.97 -32.40
C PRO A 200 -18.99 3.78 -31.43
N ALA A 201 -19.66 2.67 -31.76
CA ALA A 201 -19.64 1.42 -30.98
C ALA A 201 -18.25 0.77 -30.85
N ALA A 202 -17.28 1.16 -31.70
CA ALA A 202 -15.89 0.67 -31.59
C ALA A 202 -15.25 0.95 -30.22
N LEU A 203 -15.71 1.97 -29.48
CA LEU A 203 -15.23 2.25 -28.12
C LEU A 203 -15.77 1.26 -27.07
N ASP A 204 -16.88 0.57 -27.36
CA ASP A 204 -17.44 -0.44 -26.47
C ASP A 204 -16.56 -1.70 -26.44
N ASP A 205 -15.76 -1.94 -27.49
CA ASP A 205 -14.81 -3.04 -27.60
C ASP A 205 -13.54 -2.87 -26.75
N ARG A 206 -13.40 -1.77 -26.00
CA ARG A 206 -12.20 -1.47 -25.21
C ARG A 206 -11.65 -2.65 -24.44
N ARG A 207 -12.53 -3.35 -23.72
CA ARG A 207 -12.13 -4.43 -22.80
C ARG A 207 -11.47 -5.58 -23.52
N GLU A 208 -11.93 -5.89 -24.71
CA GLU A 208 -11.41 -6.96 -25.57
C GLU A 208 -10.20 -6.48 -26.34
N THR A 209 -10.29 -5.34 -27.00
CA THR A 209 -9.20 -4.74 -27.78
C THR A 209 -7.93 -4.49 -26.94
N LEU A 210 -8.09 -3.97 -25.72
CA LEU A 210 -6.96 -3.61 -24.84
C LEU A 210 -6.66 -4.69 -23.76
N TRP A 211 -7.18 -5.89 -23.91
CA TRP A 211 -7.00 -7.00 -22.96
C TRP A 211 -5.55 -7.17 -22.52
N MET A 212 -4.64 -7.27 -23.46
CA MET A 212 -3.22 -7.53 -23.23
C MET A 212 -2.58 -6.48 -22.30
N PHE A 213 -2.99 -5.22 -22.42
CA PHE A 213 -2.46 -4.11 -21.60
C PHE A 213 -3.19 -3.91 -20.27
N GLU A 214 -4.50 -4.22 -20.22
CA GLU A 214 -5.34 -3.84 -19.09
C GLU A 214 -5.71 -5.01 -18.17
N LYS A 215 -5.67 -6.25 -18.64
CA LYS A 215 -6.16 -7.40 -17.89
C LYS A 215 -5.07 -8.25 -17.23
N GLY A 216 -3.83 -8.16 -17.67
CA GLY A 216 -2.71 -8.87 -17.07
C GLY A 216 -2.42 -8.46 -15.63
N ILE A 217 -1.71 -9.31 -14.91
CA ILE A 217 -1.21 -9.00 -13.56
C ILE A 217 0.02 -8.09 -13.66
N HIS A 218 0.96 -8.41 -14.55
CA HIS A 218 2.20 -7.68 -14.75
C HIS A 218 2.43 -7.31 -16.21
N LEU A 219 2.79 -6.05 -16.44
CA LEU A 219 3.47 -5.61 -17.64
C LEU A 219 4.87 -5.15 -17.21
N THR A 220 5.90 -5.82 -17.71
CA THR A 220 7.28 -5.57 -17.30
C THR A 220 8.18 -5.25 -18.47
N THR A 221 9.22 -4.49 -18.18
CA THR A 221 10.36 -4.35 -19.09
C THR A 221 11.65 -4.39 -18.29
N THR A 222 12.65 -5.07 -18.83
CA THR A 222 13.94 -5.23 -18.17
C THR A 222 15.09 -5.21 -19.19
N ASP A 223 16.24 -4.69 -18.74
CA ASP A 223 17.53 -4.81 -19.44
C ASP A 223 18.57 -5.54 -18.57
N VAL A 224 18.10 -6.31 -17.58
CA VAL A 224 18.88 -7.00 -16.54
C VAL A 224 19.44 -6.06 -15.47
N ASN A 225 19.81 -4.83 -15.82
CA ASN A 225 20.31 -3.84 -14.85
C ASN A 225 19.16 -3.18 -14.09
N GLU A 226 18.07 -2.88 -14.81
CA GLU A 226 16.87 -2.26 -14.24
C GLU A 226 15.62 -2.99 -14.74
N THR A 227 14.64 -3.14 -13.85
CA THR A 227 13.33 -3.70 -14.17
C THR A 227 12.23 -2.72 -13.78
N TYR A 228 11.39 -2.41 -14.73
CA TYR A 228 10.21 -1.57 -14.54
C TYR A 228 8.94 -2.41 -14.64
N VAL A 229 8.01 -2.17 -13.75
CA VAL A 229 6.74 -2.87 -13.70
C VAL A 229 5.57 -1.89 -13.68
N ILE A 230 4.53 -2.20 -14.44
CA ILE A 230 3.24 -1.55 -14.39
C ILE A 230 2.14 -2.61 -14.27
N ARG A 231 1.09 -2.28 -13.53
CA ARG A 231 -0.07 -3.15 -13.32
C ARG A 231 -1.22 -2.80 -14.27
N SER A 232 -1.40 -1.53 -14.57
CA SER A 232 -2.49 -1.06 -15.42
C SER A 232 -2.16 0.30 -15.99
N ILE A 233 -2.39 0.45 -17.29
CA ILE A 233 -2.30 1.71 -18.03
C ILE A 233 -3.69 2.33 -18.24
N GLY A 234 -4.74 1.57 -17.99
CA GLY A 234 -6.14 1.93 -18.33
C GLY A 234 -6.66 3.23 -17.73
N GLY A 235 -6.01 3.77 -16.70
CA GLY A 235 -6.35 5.07 -16.09
C GLY A 235 -6.21 6.28 -17.04
N PHE A 236 -5.45 6.13 -18.13
CA PHE A 236 -5.22 7.20 -19.14
C PHE A 236 -6.15 7.09 -20.36
N TYR A 237 -7.01 6.07 -20.41
CA TYR A 237 -7.82 5.79 -21.59
C TYR A 237 -8.75 6.93 -21.97
N ASP A 238 -9.54 7.42 -21.03
CA ASP A 238 -10.59 8.42 -21.30
C ASP A 238 -9.99 9.74 -21.80
N ASP A 239 -8.87 10.18 -21.19
CA ASP A 239 -8.15 11.39 -21.61
C ASP A 239 -7.50 11.20 -22.99
N ALA A 240 -6.91 10.03 -23.23
CA ALA A 240 -6.26 9.73 -24.50
C ALA A 240 -7.29 9.63 -25.65
N VAL A 241 -8.39 8.88 -25.45
CA VAL A 241 -9.47 8.76 -26.46
C VAL A 241 -10.03 10.12 -26.81
N LYS A 242 -10.35 10.94 -25.81
CA LYS A 242 -10.88 12.30 -26.05
C LYS A 242 -9.88 13.14 -26.81
N GLY A 243 -8.62 13.14 -26.40
CA GLY A 243 -7.56 13.92 -27.04
C GLY A 243 -7.31 13.52 -28.49
N PHE A 244 -7.36 12.21 -28.82
CA PHE A 244 -7.22 11.71 -30.18
C PHE A 244 -8.48 12.00 -31.02
N ALA A 245 -9.67 11.86 -30.46
CA ALA A 245 -10.92 12.18 -31.15
C ALA A 245 -10.98 13.65 -31.57
N ASP A 246 -10.56 14.55 -30.67
CA ASP A 246 -10.56 16.00 -30.86
C ASP A 246 -9.32 16.49 -31.63
N ASN A 247 -8.36 15.62 -31.95
CA ASN A 247 -7.03 15.94 -32.53
C ASN A 247 -6.25 16.97 -31.69
N THR A 248 -6.45 16.99 -30.38
CA THR A 248 -5.81 17.94 -29.46
C THR A 248 -4.52 17.42 -28.83
N VAL A 249 -4.25 16.11 -28.92
CA VAL A 249 -3.04 15.49 -28.39
C VAL A 249 -2.39 14.54 -29.40
N SER A 250 -1.09 14.36 -29.24
CA SER A 250 -0.29 13.36 -29.96
C SER A 250 0.27 12.32 -28.98
N ILE A 251 0.67 11.16 -29.50
CA ILE A 251 1.34 10.11 -28.70
C ILE A 251 2.57 10.67 -27.99
N THR A 252 3.36 11.48 -28.68
CA THR A 252 4.57 12.10 -28.10
C THR A 252 4.26 13.00 -26.91
N GLN A 253 3.10 13.67 -26.90
CA GLN A 253 2.67 14.52 -25.79
C GLN A 253 2.18 13.72 -24.58
N LEU A 254 1.48 12.60 -24.81
CA LEU A 254 0.92 11.76 -23.74
C LEU A 254 1.96 10.82 -23.11
N LYS A 255 2.93 10.35 -23.89
CA LYS A 255 3.91 9.35 -23.49
C LYS A 255 4.67 9.70 -22.19
N PRO A 256 5.22 10.92 -21.98
CA PRO A 256 5.95 11.25 -20.76
C PRO A 256 5.12 11.15 -19.48
N ASP A 257 3.82 11.44 -19.54
CA ASP A 257 2.95 11.34 -18.37
C ASP A 257 2.61 9.89 -18.04
N MET A 258 2.43 9.06 -19.05
CA MET A 258 2.21 7.62 -18.86
C MET A 258 3.48 6.90 -18.40
N GLU A 259 4.66 7.34 -18.78
CA GLU A 259 5.93 6.77 -18.31
C GLU A 259 6.09 6.86 -16.78
N LYS A 260 5.44 7.84 -16.14
CA LYS A 260 5.46 8.03 -14.68
C LYS A 260 4.76 6.92 -13.91
N VAL A 261 3.86 6.16 -14.54
CA VAL A 261 3.19 5.02 -13.88
C VAL A 261 4.06 3.77 -13.79
N PHE A 262 5.11 3.68 -14.61
CA PHE A 262 6.11 2.63 -14.47
C PHE A 262 6.98 2.87 -13.25
N LYS A 263 7.13 1.85 -12.42
CA LYS A 263 7.92 1.89 -11.20
C LYS A 263 9.10 0.94 -11.31
N ILE A 264 10.28 1.45 -10.91
CA ILE A 264 11.47 0.62 -10.78
C ILE A 264 11.27 -0.36 -9.64
N TYR A 265 11.64 -1.62 -9.86
CA TYR A 265 11.60 -2.62 -8.81
C TYR A 265 12.87 -2.49 -7.95
N PRO A 266 12.74 -2.35 -6.61
CA PRO A 266 13.87 -2.06 -5.76
C PRO A 266 14.86 -3.23 -5.70
N ILE A 267 16.13 -2.87 -5.62
CA ILE A 267 17.22 -3.81 -5.40
C ILE A 267 17.39 -3.99 -3.89
N THR A 268 17.46 -5.25 -3.45
CA THR A 268 17.51 -5.57 -2.03
C THR A 268 18.91 -5.46 -1.43
N SER A 269 19.98 -5.55 -2.27
CA SER A 269 21.36 -5.45 -1.84
C SER A 269 22.25 -4.80 -2.90
N GLU A 270 23.00 -3.77 -2.49
CA GLU A 270 24.00 -3.12 -3.34
C GLU A 270 25.23 -4.01 -3.62
N LEU A 271 25.45 -5.03 -2.79
CA LEU A 271 26.59 -5.95 -2.91
C LEU A 271 26.41 -7.03 -3.98
N LEU A 272 25.18 -7.19 -4.51
CA LEU A 272 24.89 -8.19 -5.53
C LEU A 272 25.31 -7.70 -6.92
N SER A 273 25.76 -8.63 -7.76
CA SER A 273 25.96 -8.39 -9.18
C SER A 273 24.61 -8.09 -9.88
N ASN A 274 24.63 -7.43 -11.02
CA ASN A 274 23.40 -7.14 -11.79
C ASN A 274 22.59 -8.42 -12.08
N LYS A 275 23.26 -9.52 -12.40
CA LYS A 275 22.59 -10.80 -12.64
C LYS A 275 21.88 -11.35 -11.40
N GLN A 276 22.51 -11.27 -10.23
CA GLN A 276 21.89 -11.70 -8.97
C GLN A 276 20.70 -10.80 -8.60
N ARG A 277 20.83 -9.49 -8.81
CA ARG A 277 19.72 -8.53 -8.61
C ARG A 277 18.55 -8.83 -9.52
N PHE A 278 18.82 -9.12 -10.80
CA PHE A 278 17.80 -9.53 -11.76
C PHE A 278 17.05 -10.78 -11.27
N VAL A 279 17.77 -11.83 -10.84
CA VAL A 279 17.17 -13.05 -10.33
C VAL A 279 16.25 -12.78 -9.13
N GLU A 280 16.70 -11.98 -8.16
CA GLU A 280 15.87 -11.60 -7.00
C GLU A 280 14.58 -10.86 -7.42
N VAL A 281 14.69 -9.92 -8.36
CA VAL A 281 13.52 -9.17 -8.86
C VAL A 281 12.56 -10.11 -9.59
N MET A 282 13.06 -11.05 -10.39
CA MET A 282 12.23 -12.01 -11.09
C MET A 282 11.52 -12.97 -10.11
N HIS A 283 12.20 -13.45 -9.08
CA HIS A 283 11.55 -14.22 -8.01
C HIS A 283 10.45 -13.40 -7.31
N ALA A 284 10.70 -12.14 -7.03
CA ALA A 284 9.74 -11.26 -6.37
C ALA A 284 8.54 -10.87 -7.25
N LEU A 285 8.63 -11.00 -8.58
CA LEU A 285 7.55 -10.73 -9.51
C LEU A 285 6.84 -12.00 -9.97
N TYR A 286 7.61 -13.01 -10.35
CA TYR A 286 7.11 -14.14 -11.15
C TYR A 286 7.22 -15.50 -10.47
N SER A 287 7.80 -15.64 -9.26
CA SER A 287 7.72 -16.94 -8.58
C SER A 287 6.24 -17.34 -8.40
N LYS A 288 5.95 -18.63 -8.52
CA LYS A 288 4.57 -19.15 -8.44
C LYS A 288 3.85 -18.71 -7.17
N LYS A 289 4.57 -18.70 -6.03
CA LYS A 289 4.03 -18.19 -4.75
C LYS A 289 3.76 -16.68 -4.78
N MET A 290 4.52 -15.91 -5.55
CA MET A 290 4.28 -14.47 -5.68
C MET A 290 3.09 -14.16 -6.58
N ILE A 291 2.92 -14.90 -7.68
CA ILE A 291 1.70 -14.82 -8.51
C ILE A 291 0.46 -15.19 -7.67
N GLU A 292 0.54 -16.24 -6.85
CA GLU A 292 -0.52 -16.58 -5.89
C GLU A 292 -0.87 -15.40 -4.97
N ARG A 293 0.13 -14.74 -4.38
CA ARG A 293 -0.11 -13.57 -3.51
C ARG A 293 -0.69 -12.38 -4.26
N GLU A 294 -0.30 -12.18 -5.54
CA GLU A 294 -0.92 -11.16 -6.39
C GLU A 294 -2.40 -11.43 -6.57
N ILE A 295 -2.79 -12.70 -6.73
CA ILE A 295 -4.18 -13.09 -6.86
C ILE A 295 -4.93 -12.94 -5.54
N LEU A 296 -4.37 -13.44 -4.44
CA LEU A 296 -5.11 -13.54 -3.18
C LEU A 296 -5.18 -12.23 -2.37
N TYR A 297 -4.12 -11.41 -2.40
CA TYR A 297 -3.97 -10.34 -1.42
C TYR A 297 -3.73 -8.97 -2.02
N TYR A 298 -2.91 -8.88 -3.10
CA TYR A 298 -2.36 -7.59 -3.51
C TYR A 298 -3.24 -6.78 -4.44
N ASN A 299 -4.11 -7.40 -5.22
CA ASN A 299 -4.98 -6.71 -6.18
C ASN A 299 -6.40 -6.61 -5.64
N PHE A 300 -6.94 -5.41 -5.56
CA PHE A 300 -8.32 -5.16 -5.13
C PHE A 300 -8.92 -3.94 -5.80
N LEU A 301 -10.26 -3.82 -5.75
CA LEU A 301 -11.00 -2.69 -6.27
C LEU A 301 -11.38 -1.74 -5.15
N GLN A 302 -10.85 -0.54 -5.20
CA GLN A 302 -11.25 0.53 -4.30
C GLN A 302 -12.50 1.25 -4.83
N TYR A 303 -13.55 1.27 -4.03
CA TYR A 303 -14.79 1.98 -4.30
C TYR A 303 -14.90 3.24 -3.44
N LYS A 304 -15.68 4.21 -3.92
CA LYS A 304 -16.05 5.37 -3.11
C LYS A 304 -17.31 5.04 -2.31
N TYR A 305 -17.29 5.36 -1.03
CA TYR A 305 -18.40 5.19 -0.10
C TYR A 305 -18.83 6.53 0.46
N LYS A 306 -20.11 6.66 0.80
CA LYS A 306 -20.70 7.80 1.50
C LYS A 306 -21.40 7.28 2.75
N ASP A 307 -21.29 8.02 3.85
CA ASP A 307 -22.04 7.72 5.06
C ASP A 307 -23.51 8.14 4.88
N GLU A 308 -24.43 7.21 5.11
CA GLU A 308 -25.86 7.44 5.14
C GLU A 308 -26.44 7.04 6.51
N GLY A 309 -27.47 7.76 6.97
CA GLY A 309 -28.09 7.56 8.29
C GLY A 309 -27.60 8.55 9.33
N LYS A 310 -28.26 8.53 10.51
CA LYS A 310 -27.93 9.41 11.65
C LYS A 310 -27.70 8.56 12.91
N GLY A 311 -26.75 8.98 13.77
CA GLY A 311 -26.44 8.33 15.03
C GLY A 311 -25.97 6.88 14.86
N SER A 312 -26.51 5.96 15.67
CA SER A 312 -26.19 4.53 15.63
C SER A 312 -26.64 3.78 14.37
N LYS A 313 -27.42 4.42 13.50
CA LYS A 313 -27.86 3.86 12.21
C LYS A 313 -27.03 4.32 11.03
N LYS A 314 -25.86 4.94 11.24
CA LYS A 314 -24.92 5.27 10.16
C LYS A 314 -24.42 3.99 9.49
N HIS A 315 -24.49 3.93 8.17
CA HIS A 315 -23.94 2.88 7.36
C HIS A 315 -23.28 3.47 6.10
N LYS A 316 -22.28 2.78 5.59
CA LYS A 316 -21.57 3.21 4.37
C LYS A 316 -22.26 2.65 3.15
N VAL A 317 -22.66 3.52 2.24
CA VAL A 317 -23.26 3.15 0.96
C VAL A 317 -22.26 3.42 -0.16
N ARG A 318 -22.10 2.44 -1.03
CA ARG A 318 -21.24 2.55 -2.20
C ARG A 318 -21.84 3.53 -3.21
N VAL A 319 -21.08 4.57 -3.56
CA VAL A 319 -21.53 5.63 -4.49
C VAL A 319 -20.86 5.55 -5.86
N SER A 320 -19.73 4.82 -6.00
CA SER A 320 -19.09 4.62 -7.30
C SER A 320 -19.50 3.28 -7.90
N HIS A 321 -19.99 3.29 -9.14
CA HIS A 321 -20.29 2.08 -9.90
C HIS A 321 -19.01 1.34 -10.35
N ARG A 322 -17.92 2.09 -10.62
CA ARG A 322 -16.61 1.54 -11.01
C ARG A 322 -15.63 1.66 -9.86
N GLY A 323 -14.93 0.57 -9.56
CA GLY A 323 -13.81 0.56 -8.63
C GLY A 323 -12.52 0.97 -9.34
N THR A 324 -11.60 1.57 -8.57
CA THR A 324 -10.22 1.81 -9.03
C THR A 324 -9.38 0.61 -8.63
N LEU A 325 -8.68 -0.01 -9.58
CA LEU A 325 -7.75 -1.09 -9.29
C LEU A 325 -6.58 -0.57 -8.46
N ILE A 326 -6.40 -1.12 -7.29
CA ILE A 326 -5.27 -0.86 -6.41
C ILE A 326 -4.37 -2.10 -6.39
N SER A 327 -3.09 -1.89 -6.60
CA SER A 327 -2.04 -2.89 -6.44
C SER A 327 -0.82 -2.24 -5.77
N PRO A 328 0.01 -3.00 -5.03
CA PRO A 328 1.13 -2.42 -4.32
C PRO A 328 2.18 -1.87 -5.27
N ARG A 329 2.78 -0.76 -4.89
CA ARG A 329 4.05 -0.32 -5.47
C ARG A 329 5.16 -1.30 -5.08
N PRO A 330 6.25 -1.42 -5.86
CA PRO A 330 7.32 -2.36 -5.55
C PRO A 330 7.81 -2.30 -4.09
N LYS A 331 8.12 -1.12 -3.57
CA LYS A 331 8.55 -0.94 -2.17
C LYS A 331 7.48 -1.35 -1.13
N GLN A 332 6.20 -1.16 -1.43
CA GLN A 332 5.11 -1.61 -0.55
C GLN A 332 5.02 -3.14 -0.51
N LYS A 333 5.14 -3.78 -1.66
CA LYS A 333 5.15 -5.25 -1.77
C LYS A 333 6.35 -5.84 -1.03
N PHE A 334 7.55 -5.30 -1.26
CA PHE A 334 8.76 -5.72 -0.55
C PHE A 334 8.61 -5.57 0.97
N GLY A 335 8.04 -4.47 1.44
CA GLY A 335 7.78 -4.27 2.87
C GLY A 335 6.90 -5.38 3.46
N CYS A 336 5.80 -5.72 2.79
CA CYS A 336 4.94 -6.85 3.20
C CYS A 336 5.70 -8.18 3.19
N ASP A 337 6.46 -8.45 2.13
CA ASP A 337 7.21 -9.70 1.98
C ASP A 337 8.31 -9.84 3.04
N ARG A 338 9.01 -8.75 3.36
CA ARG A 338 10.02 -8.73 4.44
C ARG A 338 9.39 -8.97 5.81
N ILE A 339 8.24 -8.36 6.11
CA ILE A 339 7.50 -8.62 7.36
C ILE A 339 7.19 -10.10 7.47
N LEU A 340 6.57 -10.69 6.44
CA LEU A 340 6.18 -12.10 6.45
C LEU A 340 7.39 -13.05 6.50
N GLY A 341 8.46 -12.74 5.79
CA GLY A 341 9.70 -13.50 5.85
C GLY A 341 10.30 -13.51 7.26
N ARG A 342 10.38 -12.33 7.91
CA ARG A 342 10.87 -12.24 9.30
C ARG A 342 9.91 -12.93 10.28
N VAL A 343 8.62 -12.85 10.10
CA VAL A 343 7.65 -13.53 10.98
C VAL A 343 7.80 -15.05 10.85
N ARG A 344 8.00 -15.60 9.64
CA ARG A 344 8.29 -17.02 9.46
C ARG A 344 9.59 -17.43 10.15
N GLU A 345 10.67 -16.67 9.95
CA GLU A 345 11.95 -16.90 10.65
C GLU A 345 11.76 -16.90 12.18
N MET A 346 10.99 -15.95 12.72
CA MET A 346 10.67 -15.89 14.14
C MET A 346 9.91 -17.12 14.64
N LEU A 347 8.99 -17.65 13.83
CA LEU A 347 8.21 -18.84 14.15
C LEU A 347 9.07 -20.11 14.08
N GLU A 348 9.95 -20.23 13.10
CA GLU A 348 10.87 -21.36 12.94
C GLU A 348 11.84 -21.47 14.12
N HIS A 349 12.31 -20.32 14.63
CA HIS A 349 13.24 -20.24 15.77
C HIS A 349 12.55 -19.92 17.10
N GLU A 350 11.23 -20.15 17.21
CA GLU A 350 10.47 -19.83 18.40
C GLU A 350 10.95 -20.58 19.66
N LYS A 351 11.49 -21.77 19.46
CA LYS A 351 12.02 -22.63 20.55
C LYS A 351 13.48 -22.26 20.94
N GLU A 352 14.08 -21.29 20.24
CA GLU A 352 15.46 -20.85 20.43
C GLU A 352 15.52 -19.40 20.95
N PRO A 353 15.33 -19.15 22.26
CA PRO A 353 15.17 -17.80 22.81
C PRO A 353 16.36 -16.87 22.56
N ASP A 354 17.55 -17.44 22.40
CA ASP A 354 18.79 -16.68 22.18
C ASP A 354 19.19 -16.56 20.70
N PHE A 355 18.39 -17.10 19.76
CA PHE A 355 18.74 -17.15 18.34
C PHE A 355 19.22 -15.79 17.79
N TYR A 356 18.43 -14.73 17.97
CA TYR A 356 18.80 -13.39 17.47
C TYR A 356 19.99 -12.79 18.22
N ARG A 357 20.15 -13.10 19.50
CA ARG A 357 21.30 -12.66 20.30
C ARG A 357 22.60 -13.31 19.80
N GLU A 358 22.57 -14.60 19.60
CA GLU A 358 23.74 -15.35 19.10
C GLU A 358 24.08 -14.99 17.65
N ARG A 359 23.06 -14.71 16.81
CA ARG A 359 23.27 -14.19 15.46
C ARG A 359 23.98 -12.83 15.49
N LEU A 360 23.49 -11.87 16.29
CA LEU A 360 24.14 -10.57 16.45
C LEU A 360 25.57 -10.72 16.98
N LYS A 361 25.79 -11.59 17.97
CA LYS A 361 27.11 -11.89 18.50
C LYS A 361 28.09 -12.41 17.44
N LYS A 362 27.59 -13.28 16.55
CA LYS A 362 28.36 -13.81 15.43
C LYS A 362 28.71 -12.72 14.41
N GLU A 363 27.74 -11.88 14.06
CA GLU A 363 27.93 -10.73 13.16
C GLU A 363 28.95 -9.74 13.72
N LEU A 364 28.84 -9.38 15.01
CA LEU A 364 29.77 -8.48 15.68
C LEU A 364 31.20 -9.04 15.71
N LYS A 365 31.38 -10.34 16.00
CA LYS A 365 32.68 -10.99 15.94
C LYS A 365 33.28 -10.99 14.53
N ALA A 366 32.47 -11.21 13.50
CA ALA A 366 32.89 -11.12 12.11
C ALA A 366 33.37 -9.72 11.71
N LEU A 367 32.84 -8.67 12.35
CA LEU A 367 33.29 -7.28 12.22
C LEU A 367 34.50 -6.93 13.12
N GLY A 368 35.08 -7.90 13.82
CA GLY A 368 36.23 -7.69 14.70
C GLY A 368 35.91 -7.13 16.09
N VAL A 369 34.61 -7.08 16.46
CA VAL A 369 34.20 -6.61 17.80
C VAL A 369 34.35 -7.75 18.81
N THR A 370 35.19 -7.56 19.82
CA THR A 370 35.52 -8.59 20.84
C THR A 370 35.61 -7.96 22.24
N GLY A 371 35.76 -8.81 23.26
CA GLY A 371 35.98 -8.37 24.64
C GLY A 371 34.85 -7.58 25.26
N GLU A 372 35.19 -6.62 26.13
CA GLU A 372 34.23 -5.78 26.85
C GLU A 372 33.28 -4.99 25.93
N LYS A 373 33.78 -4.58 24.75
CA LYS A 373 32.95 -3.87 23.77
C LYS A 373 31.80 -4.76 23.24
N LEU A 374 32.08 -6.02 22.96
CA LEU A 374 31.09 -7.01 22.54
C LEU A 374 30.03 -7.23 23.63
N GLU A 375 30.47 -7.47 24.85
CA GLU A 375 29.57 -7.72 25.97
C GLU A 375 28.74 -6.48 26.32
N GLY A 376 29.32 -5.27 26.23
CA GLY A 376 28.61 -4.01 26.40
C GLY A 376 27.47 -3.84 25.37
N ILE A 377 27.73 -4.11 24.09
CA ILE A 377 26.71 -4.05 23.02
C ILE A 377 25.61 -5.08 23.25
N LEU A 378 25.98 -6.30 23.63
CA LEU A 378 24.98 -7.36 23.90
C LEU A 378 24.13 -7.02 25.14
N ALA A 379 24.74 -6.44 26.19
CA ALA A 379 24.02 -6.00 27.37
C ALA A 379 23.04 -4.84 27.07
N ASP A 380 23.45 -3.89 26.24
CA ASP A 380 22.56 -2.79 25.79
C ASP A 380 21.39 -3.33 24.95
N ARG A 381 21.68 -4.23 24.02
CA ARG A 381 20.63 -4.93 23.26
C ARG A 381 19.68 -5.65 24.22
N ASP A 382 20.21 -6.41 25.17
CA ASP A 382 19.38 -7.20 26.10
C ASP A 382 18.53 -6.30 27.01
N ARG A 383 19.02 -5.10 27.38
CA ARG A 383 18.24 -4.11 28.14
C ARG A 383 16.96 -3.67 27.40
N TYR A 384 17.03 -3.50 26.08
CA TYR A 384 15.96 -2.94 25.26
C TYR A 384 15.17 -3.98 24.48
N CYS A 385 15.82 -5.06 24.04
CA CYS A 385 15.18 -6.15 23.28
C CYS A 385 14.72 -7.32 24.16
N ASN A 386 14.94 -7.27 25.46
CA ASN A 386 14.63 -8.37 26.38
C ASN A 386 13.13 -8.46 26.70
N ASN A 387 12.29 -8.14 25.70
CA ASN A 387 10.89 -8.49 25.80
C ASN A 387 10.77 -10.00 25.51
N LYS A 388 10.82 -10.80 26.56
CA LYS A 388 10.65 -12.27 26.52
C LYS A 388 9.36 -12.69 25.82
N TYR A 389 8.43 -11.78 25.61
CA TYR A 389 7.04 -12.06 25.34
C TYR A 389 6.52 -11.54 24.00
N VAL A 390 7.26 -10.68 23.32
CA VAL A 390 6.78 -10.03 22.10
C VAL A 390 7.87 -9.95 21.04
N TYR A 391 7.53 -10.35 19.81
CA TYR A 391 8.31 -10.00 18.63
C TYR A 391 7.91 -8.60 18.17
N SER A 392 8.87 -7.76 17.85
CA SER A 392 8.60 -6.42 17.35
C SER A 392 9.32 -6.14 16.03
N LEU A 393 8.60 -5.50 15.10
CA LEU A 393 9.12 -4.98 13.85
C LEU A 393 8.69 -3.53 13.73
N LEU A 394 9.62 -2.63 13.47
CA LEU A 394 9.35 -1.22 13.26
C LEU A 394 9.57 -0.84 11.80
N LEU A 395 8.55 -0.29 11.15
CA LEU A 395 8.63 0.17 9.77
C LEU A 395 8.55 1.70 9.72
N GLN A 396 9.57 2.31 9.12
CA GLN A 396 9.63 3.75 8.90
C GLN A 396 9.22 4.05 7.47
N TYR A 397 7.97 4.45 7.26
CA TYR A 397 7.48 4.78 5.93
C TYR A 397 6.95 6.21 5.84
N ALA A 398 7.39 6.92 4.82
CA ALA A 398 7.02 8.31 4.56
C ALA A 398 5.51 8.54 4.59
N ALA A 399 5.09 9.73 5.05
CA ALA A 399 3.70 10.14 4.97
C ALA A 399 3.23 10.17 3.50
N GLY A 400 2.00 9.73 3.24
CA GLY A 400 1.45 9.64 1.87
C GLY A 400 1.92 8.44 1.05
N PHE A 401 2.82 7.60 1.57
CA PHE A 401 3.29 6.40 0.87
C PHE A 401 2.23 5.28 0.78
N GLY A 402 1.17 5.34 1.56
CA GLY A 402 0.11 4.33 1.60
C GLY A 402 0.32 3.28 2.68
N LYS A 403 0.80 3.68 3.87
CA LYS A 403 0.95 2.81 5.05
C LYS A 403 -0.31 1.98 5.35
N SER A 404 -1.49 2.60 5.25
CA SER A 404 -2.76 1.90 5.51
C SER A 404 -2.97 0.68 4.61
N ASN A 405 -2.61 0.77 3.31
CA ASN A 405 -2.68 -0.37 2.40
C ASN A 405 -1.71 -1.48 2.82
N ILE A 406 -0.48 -1.13 3.23
CA ILE A 406 0.52 -2.10 3.72
C ILE A 406 -0.01 -2.80 4.97
N ILE A 407 -0.62 -2.06 5.90
CA ILE A 407 -1.28 -2.63 7.08
C ILE A 407 -2.35 -3.64 6.66
N GLY A 408 -3.23 -3.29 5.73
CA GLY A 408 -4.29 -4.17 5.23
C GLY A 408 -3.74 -5.42 4.55
N TRP A 409 -2.80 -5.28 3.62
CA TRP A 409 -2.16 -6.42 2.96
C TRP A 409 -1.41 -7.34 3.94
N THR A 410 -0.75 -6.75 4.94
CA THR A 410 -0.07 -7.52 5.99
C THR A 410 -1.07 -8.24 6.88
N ALA A 411 -2.16 -7.57 7.28
CA ALA A 411 -3.20 -8.16 8.11
C ALA A 411 -3.85 -9.39 7.46
N LEU A 412 -4.17 -9.29 6.15
CA LEU A 412 -4.73 -10.39 5.38
C LEU A 412 -3.80 -11.60 5.35
N GLN A 413 -2.52 -11.38 5.09
CA GLN A 413 -1.54 -12.44 4.99
C GLN A 413 -1.19 -13.06 6.35
N LEU A 414 -1.12 -12.26 7.43
CA LEU A 414 -0.93 -12.77 8.79
C LEU A 414 -2.14 -13.57 9.28
N LYS A 415 -3.37 -13.16 8.89
CA LYS A 415 -4.59 -13.90 9.19
C LYS A 415 -4.53 -15.33 8.63
N ASP A 416 -3.96 -15.50 7.44
CA ASP A 416 -3.90 -16.79 6.75
C ASP A 416 -2.58 -17.54 6.97
N LEU A 417 -1.65 -16.97 7.76
CA LEU A 417 -0.36 -17.57 8.04
C LEU A 417 -0.52 -18.81 8.94
N ARG A 418 0.03 -19.93 8.51
CA ARG A 418 0.12 -21.18 9.28
C ARG A 418 1.56 -21.50 9.66
N HIS A 419 1.69 -22.16 10.79
CA HIS A 419 2.95 -22.71 11.28
C HIS A 419 2.67 -24.06 11.96
N GLU A 420 3.42 -25.09 11.61
CA GLU A 420 3.22 -26.48 12.10
C GLU A 420 1.78 -26.99 11.92
N GLY A 421 1.07 -26.58 10.84
CA GLY A 421 -0.30 -27.00 10.51
C GLY A 421 -1.41 -26.18 11.19
N GLU A 422 -1.08 -25.35 12.19
CA GLU A 422 -2.01 -24.49 12.89
C GLU A 422 -1.92 -23.03 12.44
N TRP A 423 -2.90 -22.21 12.81
CA TRP A 423 -2.82 -20.76 12.62
C TRP A 423 -1.67 -20.18 13.44
N ALA A 424 -0.78 -19.41 12.80
CA ALA A 424 0.32 -18.75 13.49
C ALA A 424 -0.18 -17.73 14.56
N PHE A 425 -1.29 -17.08 14.29
CA PHE A 425 -1.95 -16.12 15.20
C PHE A 425 -3.43 -16.41 15.28
N ASP A 426 -4.02 -16.37 16.49
CA ASP A 426 -5.46 -16.51 16.68
C ASP A 426 -6.22 -15.30 16.16
N LYS A 427 -5.66 -14.10 16.33
CA LYS A 427 -6.23 -12.82 15.90
C LYS A 427 -5.15 -11.92 15.31
N VAL A 428 -5.57 -11.09 14.36
CA VAL A 428 -4.79 -9.94 13.86
C VAL A 428 -5.52 -8.67 14.27
N MET A 429 -4.86 -7.80 15.01
CA MET A 429 -5.46 -6.58 15.54
C MET A 429 -4.82 -5.36 14.90
N ILE A 430 -5.62 -4.56 14.20
CA ILE A 430 -5.20 -3.29 13.62
C ILE A 430 -5.55 -2.18 14.61
N VAL A 431 -4.52 -1.51 15.14
CA VAL A 431 -4.64 -0.44 16.12
C VAL A 431 -4.36 0.89 15.43
N VAL A 432 -5.32 1.82 15.49
CA VAL A 432 -5.24 3.15 14.86
C VAL A 432 -5.37 4.27 15.87
N ASP A 433 -4.69 5.39 15.62
CA ASP A 433 -4.65 6.53 16.56
C ASP A 433 -5.93 7.37 16.52
N ARG A 434 -6.47 7.65 15.34
CA ARG A 434 -7.62 8.58 15.17
C ARG A 434 -8.86 7.89 14.62
N LEU A 435 -10.04 8.34 15.05
CA LEU A 435 -11.33 7.88 14.53
C LEU A 435 -11.43 8.02 13.01
N GLN A 436 -10.88 9.10 12.44
CA GLN A 436 -10.84 9.31 10.98
C GLN A 436 -9.97 8.27 10.25
N LEU A 437 -8.85 7.84 10.85
CA LEU A 437 -8.00 6.77 10.29
C LEU A 437 -8.72 5.41 10.37
N ARG A 438 -9.50 5.18 11.41
CA ARG A 438 -10.37 4.01 11.52
C ARG A 438 -11.34 3.92 10.34
N ASP A 439 -12.07 5.00 10.04
CA ASP A 439 -13.00 5.06 8.91
C ASP A 439 -12.31 4.84 7.55
N GLN A 440 -11.06 5.30 7.42
CA GLN A 440 -10.23 5.05 6.23
C GLN A 440 -9.82 3.58 6.12
N ILE A 441 -9.40 2.95 7.22
CA ILE A 441 -9.05 1.53 7.24
C ILE A 441 -10.29 0.68 6.99
N ASP A 442 -11.43 0.99 7.57
CA ASP A 442 -12.69 0.32 7.30
C ASP A 442 -13.06 0.39 5.82
N THR A 443 -13.01 1.60 5.23
CA THR A 443 -13.28 1.79 3.81
C THR A 443 -12.31 1.01 2.95
N MET A 444 -11.04 0.95 3.33
CA MET A 444 -10.00 0.18 2.66
C MET A 444 -10.27 -1.32 2.78
N MET A 445 -10.55 -1.83 3.98
CA MET A 445 -10.87 -3.24 4.21
C MET A 445 -12.09 -3.69 3.41
N MET A 446 -13.16 -2.89 3.41
CA MET A 446 -14.34 -3.15 2.56
C MET A 446 -13.99 -3.13 1.06
N SER A 447 -13.04 -2.29 0.65
CA SER A 447 -12.58 -2.21 -0.74
C SER A 447 -11.70 -3.39 -1.15
N MET A 448 -10.99 -4.00 -0.21
CA MET A 448 -10.17 -5.20 -0.45
C MET A 448 -10.99 -6.49 -0.63
N ASN A 449 -12.30 -6.39 -0.89
CA ASN A 449 -13.24 -7.52 -0.89
C ASN A 449 -13.20 -8.33 0.43
N ILE A 450 -12.71 -7.71 1.49
CA ILE A 450 -12.81 -8.29 2.81
C ILE A 450 -14.26 -8.11 3.24
N ASP A 451 -15.02 -9.18 3.12
CA ASP A 451 -16.39 -9.19 3.60
C ASP A 451 -16.41 -8.73 5.07
N LYS A 452 -17.42 -7.96 5.45
CA LYS A 452 -17.70 -7.62 6.85
C LYS A 452 -17.80 -8.86 7.75
N SER A 453 -17.96 -10.06 7.16
CA SER A 453 -17.85 -11.33 7.86
C SER A 453 -16.42 -11.65 8.35
N MET A 454 -15.38 -11.10 7.75
CA MET A 454 -13.98 -11.41 8.07
C MET A 454 -13.35 -10.49 9.11
N PHE A 455 -13.85 -9.26 9.26
CA PHE A 455 -13.34 -8.31 10.24
C PHE A 455 -14.45 -7.72 11.10
N THR A 456 -14.09 -7.22 12.27
CA THR A 456 -14.99 -6.48 13.15
C THR A 456 -14.33 -5.21 13.62
N GLU A 457 -15.11 -4.15 13.63
CA GLU A 457 -14.77 -2.90 14.28
C GLU A 457 -15.29 -2.92 15.70
N VAL A 458 -14.48 -2.43 16.63
CA VAL A 458 -14.79 -2.43 18.06
C VAL A 458 -14.89 -0.99 18.55
N THR A 459 -16.03 -0.67 19.14
CA THR A 459 -16.32 0.65 19.70
C THR A 459 -16.51 0.65 21.21
N ASN A 460 -16.80 -0.51 21.79
CA ASN A 460 -17.03 -0.69 23.23
C ASN A 460 -16.49 -2.03 23.73
N GLN A 461 -16.56 -2.21 25.06
CA GLN A 461 -16.00 -3.36 25.77
C GLN A 461 -16.67 -4.70 25.42
N ASP A 462 -17.98 -4.71 25.29
CA ASP A 462 -18.74 -5.95 25.01
C ASP A 462 -18.46 -6.41 23.56
N GLU A 463 -18.42 -5.49 22.62
CA GLU A 463 -18.03 -5.77 21.23
C GLU A 463 -16.60 -6.31 21.14
N PHE A 464 -15.67 -5.82 21.98
CA PHE A 464 -14.29 -6.30 21.99
C PHE A 464 -14.19 -7.75 22.46
N ILE A 465 -14.86 -8.08 23.57
CA ILE A 465 -14.92 -9.46 24.09
C ILE A 465 -15.57 -10.37 23.04
N ALA A 466 -16.68 -9.94 22.44
CA ALA A 466 -17.37 -10.68 21.38
C ALA A 466 -16.48 -10.86 20.15
N ALA A 467 -15.66 -9.87 19.78
CA ALA A 467 -14.71 -9.96 18.68
C ALA A 467 -13.57 -10.94 18.97
N LEU A 468 -13.04 -10.94 20.20
CA LEU A 468 -11.97 -11.85 20.59
C LEU A 468 -12.46 -13.31 20.62
N THR A 469 -13.67 -13.56 21.09
CA THR A 469 -14.26 -14.91 21.18
C THR A 469 -14.93 -15.38 19.88
N GLY A 470 -15.26 -14.45 18.98
CA GLY A 470 -15.96 -14.73 17.74
C GLY A 470 -15.05 -15.33 16.64
N LEU A 471 -15.66 -15.72 15.53
CA LEU A 471 -14.97 -16.34 14.39
C LEU A 471 -14.12 -15.37 13.57
N LYS A 472 -14.40 -14.07 13.65
CA LYS A 472 -13.67 -13.04 12.89
C LYS A 472 -12.24 -12.92 13.38
N ARG A 473 -11.30 -13.01 12.47
CA ARG A 473 -9.87 -13.07 12.81
C ARG A 473 -9.15 -11.72 12.73
N ILE A 474 -9.73 -10.72 12.02
CA ILE A 474 -9.21 -9.36 11.98
C ILE A 474 -10.09 -8.46 12.85
N ILE A 475 -9.48 -7.70 13.73
CA ILE A 475 -10.14 -6.75 14.64
C ILE A 475 -9.53 -5.37 14.40
N VAL A 476 -10.37 -4.35 14.20
CA VAL A 476 -9.95 -2.95 14.07
C VAL A 476 -10.37 -2.19 15.32
N VAL A 477 -9.42 -1.53 15.97
CA VAL A 477 -9.66 -0.81 17.23
C VAL A 477 -8.90 0.50 17.27
N ASN A 478 -9.51 1.54 17.88
CA ASN A 478 -8.82 2.79 18.17
C ASN A 478 -7.93 2.62 19.41
N ILE A 479 -6.74 3.25 19.42
CA ILE A 479 -5.77 3.12 20.51
C ILE A 479 -6.34 3.58 21.86
N GLN A 480 -7.12 4.67 21.90
CA GLN A 480 -7.73 5.16 23.12
C GLN A 480 -8.74 4.15 23.67
N LYS A 481 -9.57 3.56 22.80
CA LYS A 481 -10.51 2.49 23.15
C LYS A 481 -9.80 1.22 23.59
N PHE A 482 -8.69 0.89 22.94
CA PHE A 482 -7.87 -0.26 23.30
C PHE A 482 -7.39 -0.20 24.74
N LEU A 483 -7.01 0.98 25.23
CA LEU A 483 -6.60 1.17 26.63
C LEU A 483 -7.76 1.00 27.63
N GLU A 484 -8.98 1.49 27.27
CA GLU A 484 -10.20 1.25 28.07
C GLU A 484 -10.55 -0.25 28.13
N LEU A 485 -10.25 -1.00 27.07
CA LEU A 485 -10.55 -2.42 26.95
C LEU A 485 -9.62 -3.32 27.80
N GLN A 486 -8.48 -2.80 28.25
CA GLN A 486 -7.56 -3.50 29.13
C GLN A 486 -8.25 -3.97 30.42
N ASN A 487 -9.09 -3.13 31.00
CA ASN A 487 -9.86 -3.45 32.21
C ASN A 487 -10.87 -4.60 32.00
N ALA A 488 -11.29 -4.81 30.74
CA ALA A 488 -12.16 -5.93 30.38
C ALA A 488 -11.41 -7.26 30.34
N LEU A 489 -10.20 -7.25 29.83
CA LEU A 489 -9.35 -8.45 29.79
C LEU A 489 -8.95 -8.92 31.18
N ASP A 490 -8.77 -8.01 32.13
CA ASP A 490 -8.50 -8.37 33.53
C ASP A 490 -9.66 -9.10 34.21
N LYS A 491 -10.89 -8.86 33.77
CA LYS A 491 -12.13 -9.49 34.28
C LYS A 491 -12.56 -10.70 33.45
N SER A 492 -11.94 -10.98 32.32
CA SER A 492 -12.38 -12.00 31.37
C SER A 492 -11.81 -13.38 31.64
N ASP A 493 -12.40 -14.38 30.97
CA ASP A 493 -12.09 -15.80 31.07
C ASP A 493 -10.61 -16.10 30.75
N LYS A 494 -10.06 -17.13 31.42
CA LYS A 494 -8.70 -17.64 31.21
C LYS A 494 -8.39 -18.00 29.74
N THR A 495 -9.39 -18.28 28.90
CA THR A 495 -9.25 -18.63 27.49
C THR A 495 -8.70 -17.46 26.67
N LEU A 496 -9.14 -16.22 26.97
CA LEU A 496 -8.67 -15.02 26.25
C LEU A 496 -7.19 -14.71 26.51
N LYS A 497 -6.69 -15.09 27.69
CA LYS A 497 -5.28 -14.91 28.09
C LYS A 497 -4.32 -15.86 27.38
N ARG A 498 -4.84 -16.84 26.60
CA ARG A 498 -4.04 -17.83 25.86
C ARG A 498 -3.89 -17.52 24.39
N MET A 499 -4.58 -16.48 23.89
CA MET A 499 -4.54 -16.12 22.47
C MET A 499 -3.20 -15.56 22.06
N ARG A 500 -2.75 -15.93 20.88
CA ARG A 500 -1.62 -15.34 20.19
C ARG A 500 -2.11 -14.31 19.21
N VAL A 501 -1.72 -13.07 19.40
CA VAL A 501 -2.21 -11.92 18.63
C VAL A 501 -1.08 -11.24 17.88
N ALA A 502 -1.33 -10.91 16.61
CA ALA A 502 -0.49 -10.01 15.83
C ALA A 502 -1.10 -8.60 15.84
N PHE A 503 -0.36 -7.64 16.33
CA PHE A 503 -0.76 -6.23 16.42
C PHE A 503 -0.10 -5.44 15.30
N LEU A 504 -0.90 -4.76 14.49
CA LEU A 504 -0.47 -3.82 13.46
C LEU A 504 -0.83 -2.41 13.93
N ILE A 505 0.17 -1.62 14.35
CA ILE A 505 -0.05 -0.35 15.03
C ILE A 505 0.36 0.80 14.12
N ASP A 506 -0.63 1.60 13.69
CA ASP A 506 -0.36 2.81 12.91
C ASP A 506 0.08 3.97 13.82
N GLU A 507 0.99 4.80 13.33
CA GLU A 507 1.59 5.95 14.02
C GLU A 507 2.09 5.61 15.45
N ILE A 508 2.82 4.46 15.56
CA ILE A 508 3.28 3.91 16.86
C ILE A 508 4.07 4.92 17.71
N HIS A 509 4.66 5.96 17.12
CA HIS A 509 5.35 7.01 17.85
C HIS A 509 4.42 7.85 18.75
N ARG A 510 3.13 7.95 18.41
CA ARG A 510 2.13 8.71 19.21
C ARG A 510 1.70 7.96 20.46
N SER A 511 1.74 6.64 20.43
CA SER A 511 1.47 5.80 21.62
C SER A 511 2.55 5.91 22.70
N ASN A 512 3.65 6.62 22.41
CA ASN A 512 4.79 6.79 23.32
C ASN A 512 4.70 8.02 24.25
N THR A 513 3.65 8.83 24.19
CA THR A 513 3.45 9.98 25.06
C THR A 513 2.62 9.58 26.29
N GLY A 514 3.27 9.43 27.45
CA GLY A 514 2.60 9.23 28.73
C GLY A 514 2.37 7.79 29.18
N ASP A 515 1.40 7.61 30.07
CA ASP A 515 1.05 6.32 30.74
C ASP A 515 0.47 5.28 29.77
N SER A 516 -0.15 5.71 28.68
CA SER A 516 -0.75 4.87 27.65
C SER A 516 0.18 3.80 27.06
N ASN A 517 1.47 4.09 27.04
CA ASN A 517 2.47 3.17 26.50
C ASN A 517 2.87 2.07 27.48
N LYS A 518 2.93 2.39 28.78
CA LYS A 518 3.15 1.40 29.84
C LYS A 518 1.98 0.44 29.91
N GLU A 519 0.76 0.97 29.77
CA GLU A 519 -0.46 0.17 29.81
C GLU A 519 -0.57 -0.79 28.62
N MET A 520 -0.23 -0.34 27.40
CA MET A 520 -0.22 -1.20 26.21
C MET A 520 0.76 -2.37 26.36
N ILE A 521 1.96 -2.12 26.94
CA ILE A 521 2.95 -3.17 27.15
C ILE A 521 2.52 -4.12 28.25
N ASN A 522 2.01 -3.58 29.36
CA ASN A 522 1.48 -4.40 30.45
C ASN A 522 0.36 -5.35 29.95
N LEU A 523 -0.45 -4.89 28.99
CA LEU A 523 -1.46 -5.73 28.36
C LEU A 523 -0.82 -6.87 27.55
N PHE A 524 0.21 -6.56 26.75
CA PHE A 524 0.93 -7.58 25.97
C PHE A 524 1.65 -8.58 26.87
N GLU A 525 2.24 -8.12 27.97
CA GLU A 525 2.87 -8.98 28.97
C GLU A 525 1.83 -9.88 29.66
N LYS A 526 0.67 -9.35 30.05
CA LYS A 526 -0.42 -10.13 30.66
C LYS A 526 -1.00 -11.19 29.70
N LEU A 527 -1.21 -10.84 28.43
CA LEU A 527 -1.64 -11.81 27.43
C LEU A 527 -0.62 -12.94 27.27
N GLN A 528 0.66 -12.61 27.29
CA GLN A 528 1.74 -13.57 27.16
C GLN A 528 1.94 -14.44 28.38
N ASP A 529 1.82 -13.90 29.59
CA ASP A 529 1.84 -14.67 30.83
C ASP A 529 0.70 -15.69 30.87
N GLY A 530 -0.46 -15.34 30.31
CA GLY A 530 -1.58 -16.26 30.14
C GLY A 530 -1.23 -17.46 29.25
N ILE A 531 -0.55 -17.21 28.11
CA ILE A 531 -0.08 -18.26 27.17
C ILE A 531 0.95 -19.15 27.86
N ASN A 532 1.98 -18.54 28.47
CA ASN A 532 3.07 -19.25 29.13
C ASN A 532 2.61 -20.04 30.35
N GLY A 533 1.71 -19.47 31.16
CA GLY A 533 1.15 -20.16 32.34
C GLY A 533 0.33 -21.41 31.99
N ALA A 534 -0.37 -21.38 30.86
CA ALA A 534 -1.19 -22.52 30.42
C ALA A 534 -0.38 -23.74 30.00
N VAL A 535 0.79 -23.56 29.44
CA VAL A 535 1.64 -24.66 28.95
C VAL A 535 2.65 -25.09 30.03
N ALA A 536 3.05 -24.19 30.91
CA ALA A 536 3.80 -24.59 32.12
C ALA A 536 3.02 -25.59 32.98
N GLN A 537 1.68 -25.50 33.02
CA GLN A 537 0.82 -26.50 33.66
C GLN A 537 0.79 -27.85 32.93
N GLY A 538 1.11 -27.89 31.64
CA GLY A 538 1.23 -29.11 30.81
C GLY A 538 2.64 -29.70 30.73
N GLY A 539 3.61 -29.17 31.48
CA GLY A 539 4.98 -29.71 31.53
C GLY A 539 5.89 -29.36 30.35
N GLY A 540 5.46 -28.45 29.45
CA GLY A 540 6.23 -27.97 28.30
C GLY A 540 6.82 -26.57 28.50
N LYS A 541 8.02 -26.31 27.97
CA LYS A 541 8.52 -24.95 27.81
C LYS A 541 7.81 -24.31 26.63
N VAL A 542 7.08 -23.19 26.84
CA VAL A 542 6.44 -22.45 25.76
C VAL A 542 7.15 -21.16 25.46
N TYR A 543 7.35 -20.95 24.21
CA TYR A 543 7.97 -19.75 23.64
C TYR A 543 7.05 -19.00 22.68
N LYS A 544 5.72 -19.29 22.71
CA LYS A 544 4.75 -18.58 21.85
C LYS A 544 4.72 -17.11 22.24
N LYS A 545 5.00 -16.23 21.29
CA LYS A 545 5.06 -14.76 21.49
C LYS A 545 4.03 -14.05 20.63
N ASN A 546 3.46 -12.98 21.16
CA ASN A 546 2.70 -12.02 20.34
C ASN A 546 3.64 -11.29 19.36
N LEU A 547 3.06 -10.72 18.30
CA LEU A 547 3.78 -9.92 17.32
C LEU A 547 3.30 -8.47 17.38
N ILE A 548 4.24 -7.53 17.35
CA ILE A 548 3.95 -6.11 17.12
C ILE A 548 4.64 -5.68 15.82
N VAL A 549 3.86 -5.15 14.89
CA VAL A 549 4.36 -4.48 13.69
C VAL A 549 3.96 -3.02 13.79
N GLY A 550 4.91 -2.16 14.11
CA GLY A 550 4.67 -0.73 14.28
C GLY A 550 5.01 0.04 13.01
N PHE A 551 4.13 0.94 12.59
CA PHE A 551 4.30 1.81 11.43
C PHE A 551 4.42 3.26 11.89
N THR A 552 5.36 4.01 11.30
CA THR A 552 5.55 5.44 11.57
C THR A 552 6.26 6.13 10.43
N ALA A 553 6.04 7.42 10.24
CA ALA A 553 6.86 8.23 9.34
C ALA A 553 8.08 8.82 10.05
N THR A 554 7.98 9.06 11.36
CA THR A 554 8.94 9.81 12.18
C THR A 554 9.25 9.07 13.47
N PRO A 555 10.07 8.01 13.43
CA PRO A 555 10.44 7.30 14.64
C PRO A 555 11.30 8.19 15.56
N THR A 556 10.97 8.22 16.84
CA THR A 556 11.82 8.84 17.86
C THR A 556 12.87 7.83 18.34
N GLU A 557 13.96 8.30 18.96
CA GLU A 557 14.99 7.41 19.51
C GLU A 557 14.40 6.37 20.50
N LYS A 558 13.42 6.77 21.30
CA LYS A 558 12.74 5.87 22.24
C LYS A 558 11.95 4.78 21.51
N VAL A 559 11.31 5.11 20.39
CA VAL A 559 10.56 4.14 19.55
C VAL A 559 11.53 3.19 18.86
N LEU A 560 12.63 3.71 18.33
CA LEU A 560 13.69 2.90 17.71
C LEU A 560 14.29 1.92 18.73
N ALA A 561 14.68 2.39 19.91
CA ALA A 561 15.25 1.53 20.95
C ALA A 561 14.30 0.42 21.40
N ARG A 562 12.98 0.66 21.33
CA ARG A 562 11.97 -0.27 21.82
C ARG A 562 11.48 -1.28 20.79
N PHE A 563 11.25 -0.85 19.56
CA PHE A 563 10.61 -1.64 18.52
C PHE A 563 11.50 -1.88 17.31
N GLY A 564 12.62 -1.16 17.20
CA GLY A 564 13.57 -1.30 16.11
C GLY A 564 14.53 -2.47 16.31
N GLU A 565 15.42 -2.60 15.34
CA GLU A 565 16.52 -3.57 15.37
C GLU A 565 17.81 -2.89 15.80
N PHE A 566 18.63 -3.64 16.55
CA PHE A 566 19.96 -3.20 16.90
C PHE A 566 20.92 -3.63 15.78
N LYS A 567 21.50 -2.66 15.08
CA LYS A 567 22.52 -2.90 14.05
C LYS A 567 23.82 -2.25 14.46
N SER A 568 24.87 -3.02 14.36
CA SER A 568 26.26 -2.59 14.54
C SER A 568 26.93 -2.43 13.18
N ALA A 569 26.30 -1.73 12.24
CA ALA A 569 26.89 -1.54 10.90
C ALA A 569 28.00 -0.48 10.86
N SER A 570 28.29 0.19 11.97
CA SER A 570 29.30 1.25 12.06
C SER A 570 30.00 1.23 13.43
N ILE A 571 30.99 2.06 13.56
CA ILE A 571 31.79 2.27 14.79
C ILE A 571 30.92 2.56 16.03
N ILE A 572 29.67 3.02 15.83
CA ILE A 572 28.72 3.31 16.90
C ILE A 572 27.48 2.41 16.68
N PRO A 573 27.16 1.52 17.64
CA PRO A 573 25.94 0.72 17.60
C PRO A 573 24.71 1.64 17.61
N THR A 574 23.76 1.40 16.71
CA THR A 574 22.57 2.20 16.59
C THR A 574 21.30 1.36 16.44
N TRP A 575 20.20 1.91 16.97
CA TRP A 575 18.87 1.37 16.74
C TRP A 575 18.34 1.86 15.41
N VAL A 576 17.85 0.95 14.58
CA VAL A 576 17.31 1.26 13.24
C VAL A 576 15.94 0.62 13.06
N PRO A 577 15.09 1.12 12.17
CA PRO A 577 13.88 0.42 11.80
C PRO A 577 14.22 -0.92 11.10
N PHE A 578 13.33 -1.89 11.23
CA PHE A 578 13.42 -3.17 10.50
C PHE A 578 13.40 -2.95 8.98
N ASP A 579 12.51 -2.08 8.52
CA ASP A 579 12.43 -1.66 7.13
C ASP A 579 12.14 -0.16 7.06
N ALA A 580 12.73 0.51 6.06
CA ALA A 580 12.57 1.94 5.89
C ALA A 580 12.30 2.31 4.42
N TYR A 581 11.45 3.30 4.25
CA TYR A 581 11.27 4.06 3.03
C TYR A 581 11.11 5.53 3.42
N THR A 582 12.20 6.25 3.32
CA THR A 582 12.31 7.61 3.81
C THR A 582 11.55 8.61 2.93
N MET A 583 11.33 9.82 3.46
CA MET A 583 10.74 10.90 2.67
C MET A 583 11.63 11.26 1.47
N GLN A 584 12.95 11.21 1.61
CA GLN A 584 13.87 11.50 0.53
C GLN A 584 13.75 10.48 -0.60
N GLU A 585 13.76 9.18 -0.29
CA GLU A 585 13.55 8.12 -1.29
C GLU A 585 12.19 8.27 -1.99
N ALA A 586 11.15 8.62 -1.26
CA ALA A 586 9.82 8.83 -1.82
C ALA A 586 9.74 10.06 -2.74
N ILE A 587 10.54 11.10 -2.49
CA ILE A 587 10.70 12.27 -3.35
C ILE A 587 11.49 11.91 -4.61
N ASP A 588 12.59 11.17 -4.45
CA ASP A 588 13.47 10.76 -5.56
C ASP A 588 12.72 9.81 -6.52
N ASP A 589 11.91 8.91 -5.98
CA ASP A 589 11.03 8.02 -6.75
C ASP A 589 9.79 8.75 -7.35
N GLY A 590 9.59 10.03 -7.04
CA GLY A 590 8.48 10.84 -7.54
C GLY A 590 7.10 10.48 -6.96
N TYR A 591 7.03 9.79 -5.82
CA TYR A 591 5.77 9.46 -5.14
C TYR A 591 5.26 10.62 -4.27
N ILE A 592 6.17 11.43 -3.76
CA ILE A 592 5.87 12.58 -2.89
C ILE A 592 6.54 13.81 -3.51
N LEU A 593 5.80 14.92 -3.51
CA LEU A 593 6.38 16.20 -3.88
C LEU A 593 7.33 16.66 -2.77
N ASN A 594 8.47 17.25 -3.15
CA ASN A 594 9.40 17.78 -2.16
C ASN A 594 8.78 18.98 -1.43
N PRO A 595 8.42 18.85 -0.13
CA PRO A 595 7.76 19.92 0.61
C PRO A 595 8.71 21.08 0.88
N THR A 596 10.03 20.85 0.85
CA THR A 596 11.04 21.87 1.17
C THR A 596 11.41 22.74 -0.02
N LYS A 597 11.09 22.33 -1.25
CA LYS A 597 11.49 23.03 -2.49
C LYS A 597 11.01 24.49 -2.55
N HIS A 598 9.95 24.82 -1.81
CA HIS A 598 9.33 26.14 -1.83
C HIS A 598 9.10 26.71 -0.42
N ILE A 599 9.88 26.26 0.57
CA ILE A 599 9.88 26.88 1.91
C ILE A 599 10.39 28.30 1.80
N ILE A 600 9.60 29.24 2.28
CA ILE A 600 9.97 30.64 2.42
C ILE A 600 10.07 30.93 3.92
N PRO A 601 11.27 30.99 4.50
CA PRO A 601 11.40 31.35 5.90
C PRO A 601 11.04 32.82 6.10
N VAL A 602 10.17 33.10 7.09
CA VAL A 602 9.84 34.47 7.50
C VAL A 602 10.37 34.66 8.91
N VAL A 603 11.27 35.62 9.07
CA VAL A 603 11.86 35.95 10.35
C VAL A 603 11.19 37.21 10.91
N SER A 604 10.59 37.13 12.08
CA SER A 604 10.08 38.28 12.83
C SER A 604 11.17 38.75 13.78
N LYS A 605 11.57 40.01 13.69
CA LYS A 605 12.43 40.66 14.69
C LYS A 605 11.55 41.35 15.72
N ILE A 606 11.72 41.02 16.98
CA ILE A 606 11.01 41.65 18.08
C ILE A 606 12.05 42.34 18.94
N ASN A 607 11.87 43.65 19.17
CA ASN A 607 12.70 44.41 20.09
C ASN A 607 12.01 44.39 21.45
N PHE A 608 12.63 43.74 22.42
CA PHE A 608 12.18 43.80 23.81
C PHE A 608 12.79 45.06 24.46
N GLY A 609 11.95 45.86 25.09
CA GLY A 609 12.46 46.85 26.04
C GLY A 609 13.16 46.16 27.21
N VAL A 610 14.30 46.63 27.61
CA VAL A 610 14.98 46.13 28.81
C VAL A 610 14.09 46.50 30.00
N PRO A 611 13.76 45.57 30.93
CA PRO A 611 13.06 45.92 32.16
C PRO A 611 13.76 47.08 32.90
N ALA A 612 12.99 47.98 33.49
CA ALA A 612 13.53 49.17 34.18
C ALA A 612 14.44 48.83 35.38
N ASP A 613 14.32 47.63 35.89
CA ASP A 613 15.04 47.02 36.98
C ASP A 613 16.18 46.07 36.55
N TYR A 614 16.48 45.99 35.26
CA TYR A 614 17.54 45.16 34.73
C TYR A 614 18.91 45.79 35.01
N ASP A 615 19.74 45.09 35.81
CA ASP A 615 21.11 45.43 36.07
C ASP A 615 22.08 44.57 35.23
N PRO A 616 22.77 45.16 34.24
CA PRO A 616 23.67 44.38 33.37
C PRO A 616 24.94 43.86 34.09
N GLY A 617 25.14 44.23 35.37
CA GLY A 617 26.25 43.76 36.20
C GLY A 617 25.92 42.63 37.18
N ALA A 618 24.67 42.18 37.27
CA ALA A 618 24.26 41.09 38.15
C ALA A 618 24.46 39.72 37.49
N GLU A 619 25.28 38.86 38.10
CA GLU A 619 25.71 37.56 37.53
C GLU A 619 24.61 36.54 37.35
N ASP A 620 23.34 36.70 37.80
CA ASP A 620 22.26 35.71 37.80
C ASP A 620 20.90 36.19 37.26
N GLN A 621 20.83 37.26 36.46
CA GLN A 621 19.57 37.70 35.87
C GLN A 621 19.25 36.97 34.56
N THR A 622 18.46 35.91 34.64
CA THR A 622 17.84 35.26 33.47
C THR A 622 16.55 35.97 33.09
N ILE A 623 16.50 36.58 31.89
CA ILE A 623 15.25 37.12 31.34
C ILE A 623 14.44 35.93 30.75
N THR A 624 13.39 35.57 31.44
CA THR A 624 12.45 34.55 30.91
C THR A 624 11.50 35.24 29.93
N ILE A 625 11.61 34.89 28.64
CA ILE A 625 10.75 35.43 27.61
C ILE A 625 9.48 34.54 27.51
N ASP A 626 8.33 35.12 27.81
CA ASP A 626 7.03 34.48 27.62
C ASP A 626 6.72 34.38 26.11
N LYS A 627 6.85 33.17 25.57
CA LYS A 627 6.57 32.90 24.15
C LYS A 627 5.14 33.24 23.75
N THR A 628 4.17 33.13 24.67
CA THR A 628 2.78 33.47 24.42
C THR A 628 2.59 34.95 24.12
N LYS A 629 3.29 35.82 24.84
CA LYS A 629 3.27 37.26 24.59
C LYS A 629 3.92 37.63 23.26
N ILE A 630 4.94 36.87 22.83
CA ILE A 630 5.57 37.08 21.52
C ILE A 630 4.60 36.68 20.40
N TYR A 631 4.04 35.50 20.48
CA TYR A 631 3.14 34.99 19.43
C TYR A 631 1.83 35.76 19.39
N GLY A 632 1.31 36.20 20.51
CA GLY A 632 0.08 36.99 20.65
C GLY A 632 0.25 38.51 20.47
N ASN A 633 1.44 39.00 20.12
CA ASN A 633 1.64 40.43 19.87
C ASN A 633 0.81 40.89 18.68
N SER A 634 -0.04 41.93 18.90
CA SER A 634 -1.01 42.41 17.92
C SER A 634 -0.38 42.87 16.60
N ASP A 635 0.73 43.65 16.71
CA ASP A 635 1.42 44.18 15.53
C ASP A 635 2.07 43.05 14.70
N ARG A 636 2.64 42.06 15.40
CA ARG A 636 3.18 40.86 14.75
C ARG A 636 2.08 40.08 14.01
N MET A 637 0.96 39.83 14.66
CA MET A 637 -0.15 39.13 14.07
C MET A 637 -0.74 39.87 12.85
N GLU A 638 -0.81 41.21 12.93
CA GLU A 638 -1.24 42.07 11.84
C GLU A 638 -0.30 41.95 10.62
N GLN A 639 1.00 42.06 10.84
CA GLN A 639 2.03 41.94 9.78
C GLN A 639 2.02 40.57 9.14
N ILE A 640 1.88 39.50 9.92
CA ILE A 640 1.80 38.12 9.40
C ILE A 640 0.52 37.96 8.62
N SER A 641 -0.62 38.47 9.08
CA SER A 641 -1.89 38.41 8.35
C SER A 641 -1.81 39.13 7.02
N HIS A 642 -1.18 40.30 6.95
CA HIS A 642 -0.91 41.01 5.69
C HIS A 642 -0.03 40.19 4.76
N PHE A 643 1.03 39.59 5.28
CA PHE A 643 1.91 38.73 4.48
C PHE A 643 1.13 37.54 3.90
N ILE A 644 0.32 36.85 4.72
CA ILE A 644 -0.48 35.70 4.29
C ILE A 644 -1.46 36.11 3.19
N VAL A 645 -2.26 37.16 3.40
CA VAL A 645 -3.27 37.63 2.42
C VAL A 645 -2.61 38.00 1.11
N ASN A 646 -1.51 38.75 1.13
CA ASN A 646 -0.79 39.12 -0.08
C ASN A 646 -0.29 37.89 -0.83
N ARG A 647 0.25 36.85 -0.13
CA ARG A 647 0.72 35.62 -0.75
C ARG A 647 -0.43 34.76 -1.29
N LEU A 648 -1.57 34.71 -0.60
CA LEU A 648 -2.75 33.98 -1.08
C LEU A 648 -3.18 34.49 -2.46
N VAL A 649 -3.43 35.81 -2.59
CA VAL A 649 -4.00 36.36 -3.83
C VAL A 649 -2.98 36.52 -4.95
N SER A 650 -1.72 36.81 -4.64
CA SER A 650 -0.68 37.04 -5.67
C SER A 650 -0.01 35.76 -6.16
N LEU A 651 0.05 34.71 -5.36
CA LEU A 651 0.82 33.52 -5.69
C LEU A 651 0.01 32.23 -5.54
N VAL A 652 -0.57 31.97 -4.34
CA VAL A 652 -1.13 30.66 -4.02
C VAL A 652 -2.37 30.35 -4.87
N TYR A 653 -3.29 31.27 -4.93
CA TYR A 653 -4.55 31.08 -5.64
C TYR A 653 -4.40 30.90 -7.15
N GLY A 654 -3.31 31.43 -7.73
CA GLY A 654 -2.96 31.23 -9.14
C GLY A 654 -2.31 29.88 -9.44
N LYS A 655 -1.82 29.16 -8.44
CA LYS A 655 -1.21 27.84 -8.63
C LYS A 655 -2.25 26.77 -9.00
N ILE A 656 -1.77 25.64 -9.51
CA ILE A 656 -2.63 24.49 -9.89
C ILE A 656 -3.76 24.93 -10.83
N HIS A 657 -3.40 25.58 -11.94
CA HIS A 657 -4.37 26.12 -12.92
C HIS A 657 -5.44 27.05 -12.31
N GLY A 658 -5.04 27.83 -11.29
CA GLY A 658 -5.94 28.78 -10.63
C GLY A 658 -6.84 28.16 -9.55
N THR A 659 -6.52 26.96 -9.06
CA THR A 659 -7.27 26.26 -7.99
C THR A 659 -6.45 26.06 -6.71
N GLY A 660 -5.40 26.87 -6.51
CA GLY A 660 -4.55 26.80 -5.33
C GLY A 660 -5.32 27.11 -4.05
N LYS A 661 -5.00 26.39 -2.97
CA LYS A 661 -5.56 26.53 -1.62
C LYS A 661 -4.43 26.56 -0.61
N ALA A 662 -4.71 27.05 0.60
CA ALA A 662 -3.74 27.10 1.67
C ALA A 662 -4.33 26.60 2.99
N MET A 663 -3.45 26.18 3.88
CA MET A 663 -3.74 25.87 5.28
C MET A 663 -2.80 26.68 6.18
N LEU A 664 -3.35 27.24 7.24
CA LEU A 664 -2.62 27.95 8.30
C LEU A 664 -2.76 27.14 9.60
N ALA A 665 -1.69 26.55 10.07
CA ALA A 665 -1.64 25.90 11.38
C ALA A 665 -1.15 26.90 12.43
N VAL A 666 -1.85 26.97 13.55
CA VAL A 666 -1.53 27.85 14.69
C VAL A 666 -1.52 27.05 16.00
N THR A 667 -0.84 27.57 17.01
CA THR A 667 -0.55 26.85 18.26
C THR A 667 -1.67 26.91 19.30
N SER A 668 -2.72 27.71 19.10
CA SER A 668 -3.84 27.80 20.05
C SER A 668 -5.13 28.31 19.43
N ILE A 669 -6.26 27.98 20.05
CA ILE A 669 -7.61 28.41 19.62
C ILE A 669 -7.72 29.95 19.59
N PRO A 670 -7.30 30.71 20.62
CA PRO A 670 -7.37 32.17 20.57
C PRO A 670 -6.62 32.77 19.38
N PHE A 671 -5.44 32.25 19.06
CA PHE A 671 -4.69 32.74 17.89
C PHE A 671 -5.40 32.38 16.57
N ALA A 672 -6.02 31.19 16.49
CA ALA A 672 -6.79 30.80 15.31
C ALA A 672 -7.96 31.76 15.06
N ILE A 673 -8.69 32.10 16.10
CA ILE A 673 -9.83 33.02 16.03
C ILE A 673 -9.35 34.42 15.61
N ASP A 674 -8.29 34.94 16.23
CA ASP A 674 -7.78 36.28 15.91
C ASP A 674 -7.24 36.33 14.45
N TYR A 675 -6.41 35.36 14.03
CA TYR A 675 -5.98 35.27 12.64
C TYR A 675 -7.13 35.16 11.66
N CYS A 676 -8.17 34.37 11.97
CA CYS A 676 -9.34 34.21 11.13
C CYS A 676 -10.05 35.54 10.89
N ASN A 677 -10.30 36.28 11.97
CA ASN A 677 -10.98 37.57 11.90
C ASN A 677 -10.17 38.64 11.12
N ARG A 678 -8.87 38.73 11.39
CA ARG A 678 -7.95 39.65 10.68
C ARG A 678 -7.87 39.32 9.19
N ILE A 679 -7.65 38.03 8.86
CA ILE A 679 -7.51 37.59 7.48
C ILE A 679 -8.82 37.78 6.71
N ARG A 680 -9.99 37.44 7.29
CA ARG A 680 -11.29 37.71 6.66
C ARG A 680 -11.48 39.20 6.31
N LYS A 681 -11.17 40.07 7.26
CA LYS A 681 -11.25 41.54 7.05
C LYS A 681 -10.31 41.98 5.92
N MET A 682 -9.03 41.56 5.99
CA MET A 682 -8.02 41.93 5.00
C MET A 682 -8.32 41.36 3.61
N MET A 683 -8.82 40.15 3.52
CA MET A 683 -9.26 39.56 2.26
C MET A 683 -10.42 40.35 1.64
N GLY A 684 -11.41 40.78 2.45
CA GLY A 684 -12.50 41.62 2.00
C GLY A 684 -12.01 42.95 1.46
N GLU A 685 -11.00 43.56 2.05
CA GLU A 685 -10.40 44.82 1.58
C GLU A 685 -9.56 44.60 0.31
N ARG A 686 -8.72 43.55 0.29
CA ARG A 686 -7.81 43.25 -0.83
C ARG A 686 -8.57 42.87 -2.10
N CYS A 687 -9.69 42.16 -1.97
CA CYS A 687 -10.52 41.75 -3.10
C CYS A 687 -11.40 42.90 -3.69
N LYS A 688 -11.38 44.10 -3.12
CA LYS A 688 -11.93 45.29 -3.76
C LYS A 688 -11.06 45.77 -4.94
N GLU A 689 -9.79 45.39 -4.97
CA GLU A 689 -8.92 45.67 -6.10
C GLU A 689 -9.34 44.84 -7.33
N PRO A 690 -9.48 45.43 -8.53
CA PRO A 690 -9.98 44.72 -9.72
C PRO A 690 -9.18 43.45 -10.05
N LEU A 691 -7.89 43.47 -9.80
CA LEU A 691 -6.97 42.31 -10.07
C LEU A 691 -7.34 41.08 -9.24
N TYR A 692 -7.82 41.26 -8.00
CA TYR A 692 -8.11 40.22 -7.04
C TYR A 692 -9.60 39.99 -6.79
N ALA A 693 -10.48 40.76 -7.43
CA ALA A 693 -11.93 40.64 -7.27
C ALA A 693 -12.47 39.20 -7.50
N ARG A 694 -11.84 38.45 -8.39
CA ARG A 694 -12.18 37.04 -8.66
C ARG A 694 -12.04 36.11 -7.44
N TYR A 695 -11.34 36.51 -6.38
CA TYR A 695 -11.14 35.75 -5.17
C TYR A 695 -12.04 36.18 -4.00
N ALA A 696 -12.95 37.12 -4.21
CA ALA A 696 -13.82 37.64 -3.16
C ALA A 696 -14.67 36.56 -2.45
N ASN A 697 -14.99 35.48 -3.16
CA ASN A 697 -15.77 34.34 -2.63
C ASN A 697 -14.91 33.17 -2.16
N ALA A 698 -13.58 33.34 -2.10
CA ALA A 698 -12.71 32.29 -1.58
C ALA A 698 -12.91 32.14 -0.06
N PRO A 699 -13.34 30.95 0.44
CA PRO A 699 -13.65 30.79 1.86
C PRO A 699 -12.40 30.90 2.71
N VAL A 700 -12.52 31.63 3.82
CA VAL A 700 -11.57 31.60 4.95
C VAL A 700 -12.28 30.88 6.08
N SER A 701 -11.97 29.60 6.24
CA SER A 701 -12.61 28.71 7.20
C SER A 701 -11.69 28.41 8.37
N ILE A 702 -12.27 28.05 9.52
CA ILE A 702 -11.53 27.73 10.72
C ILE A 702 -12.03 26.42 11.32
N VAL A 703 -11.12 25.55 11.75
CA VAL A 703 -11.46 24.24 12.34
C VAL A 703 -10.60 23.99 13.58
N TYR A 704 -11.23 23.73 14.70
CA TYR A 704 -10.59 23.31 15.97
C TYR A 704 -11.58 22.51 16.83
N SER A 705 -11.07 21.75 17.77
CA SER A 705 -11.89 21.01 18.74
C SER A 705 -12.64 21.97 19.66
N ASP A 706 -13.94 21.80 19.79
CA ASP A 706 -14.77 22.68 20.62
C ASP A 706 -14.31 22.67 22.09
N ASN A 707 -14.23 23.84 22.64
CA ASN A 707 -13.91 24.10 24.05
C ASN A 707 -14.93 25.07 24.62
N GLN A 708 -15.35 24.87 25.89
CA GLN A 708 -16.35 25.70 26.56
C GLN A 708 -15.91 27.16 26.79
N GLU A 709 -14.59 27.43 26.71
CA GLU A 709 -14.03 28.77 26.92
C GLU A 709 -14.10 29.69 25.70
N TYR A 710 -14.26 29.11 24.49
CA TYR A 710 -14.20 29.86 23.25
C TYR A 710 -15.42 29.60 22.38
N GLU A 711 -15.68 30.52 21.42
CA GLU A 711 -16.68 30.32 20.40
C GLU A 711 -16.46 29.00 19.65
N SER A 712 -17.51 28.26 19.35
CA SER A 712 -17.36 26.97 18.66
C SER A 712 -16.89 27.13 17.21
N SER A 713 -16.15 26.17 16.71
CA SER A 713 -15.71 26.10 15.32
C SER A 713 -16.92 26.24 14.35
N ALA A 714 -18.06 25.61 14.69
CA ALA A 714 -19.28 25.70 13.91
C ALA A 714 -19.83 27.13 13.86
N SER A 715 -19.88 27.83 15.01
CA SER A 715 -20.36 29.23 15.07
C SER A 715 -19.48 30.16 14.21
N MET A 716 -18.16 30.02 14.30
CA MET A 716 -17.19 30.77 13.50
C MET A 716 -17.36 30.54 11.98
N ASN A 717 -17.96 29.44 11.55
CA ASN A 717 -18.25 29.10 10.15
C ASN A 717 -19.75 29.23 9.78
N GLY A 718 -20.49 30.05 10.51
CA GLY A 718 -21.90 30.33 10.20
C GLY A 718 -22.87 29.17 10.51
N GLY A 719 -22.52 28.32 11.47
CA GLY A 719 -23.31 27.16 11.91
C GLY A 719 -23.00 25.86 11.18
N ASP A 720 -22.03 25.86 10.28
CA ASP A 720 -21.65 24.69 9.51
C ASP A 720 -20.79 23.70 10.36
N SER A 721 -21.09 22.41 10.26
CA SER A 721 -20.30 21.39 10.93
C SER A 721 -18.90 21.25 10.31
N GLU A 722 -17.92 20.78 11.10
CA GLU A 722 -16.55 20.55 10.65
C GLU A 722 -16.48 19.70 9.35
N ALA A 723 -17.29 18.65 9.27
CA ALA A 723 -17.37 17.80 8.08
C ALA A 723 -17.84 18.59 6.84
N LYS A 724 -18.84 19.48 6.99
CA LYS A 724 -19.31 20.34 5.92
C LYS A 724 -18.26 21.36 5.51
N VAL A 725 -17.66 22.05 6.47
CA VAL A 725 -16.57 23.03 6.24
C VAL A 725 -15.40 22.36 5.47
N SER A 726 -14.99 21.18 5.89
CA SER A 726 -13.92 20.43 5.22
C SER A 726 -14.30 20.02 3.79
N GLN A 727 -15.55 19.61 3.57
CA GLN A 727 -16.05 19.26 2.24
C GLN A 727 -16.16 20.48 1.32
N ASP A 728 -16.68 21.58 1.84
CA ASP A 728 -16.82 22.84 1.10
C ASP A 728 -15.44 23.42 0.73
N PHE A 729 -14.46 23.33 1.65
CA PHE A 729 -13.08 23.70 1.34
C PHE A 729 -12.46 22.80 0.25
N LYS A 730 -12.73 21.49 0.28
CA LYS A 730 -12.27 20.56 -0.78
C LYS A 730 -12.88 20.90 -2.14
N ASN A 731 -14.13 21.32 -2.18
CA ASN A 731 -14.88 21.63 -3.40
C ASN A 731 -14.62 23.06 -3.90
N ALA A 732 -14.26 23.99 -3.02
CA ALA A 732 -13.98 25.37 -3.39
C ALA A 732 -12.81 25.44 -4.40
N LYS A 733 -12.88 26.39 -5.32
CA LYS A 733 -11.80 26.65 -6.28
C LYS A 733 -10.53 27.16 -5.59
N ASN A 734 -10.68 28.12 -4.68
CA ASN A 734 -9.61 28.69 -3.87
C ASN A 734 -10.11 28.78 -2.42
N GLY A 735 -9.21 28.87 -1.44
CA GLY A 735 -9.59 29.03 -0.04
C GLY A 735 -8.41 28.95 0.93
N LEU A 736 -8.65 29.37 2.15
CA LEU A 736 -7.75 29.22 3.29
C LEU A 736 -8.49 28.46 4.41
N MET A 737 -7.86 27.43 4.95
CA MET A 737 -8.35 26.75 6.16
C MET A 737 -7.36 27.03 7.31
N ILE A 738 -7.86 27.51 8.44
CA ILE A 738 -7.10 27.75 9.65
C ILE A 738 -7.37 26.61 10.62
N VAL A 739 -6.33 25.99 11.13
CA VAL A 739 -6.40 24.86 12.05
C VAL A 739 -5.52 25.07 13.27
N VAL A 740 -5.89 24.44 14.38
CA VAL A 740 -5.07 24.41 15.61
C VAL A 740 -4.35 23.08 15.66
N ASP A 741 -3.02 23.14 15.85
CA ASP A 741 -2.16 21.93 15.96
C ASP A 741 -2.02 21.51 17.44
#